data_75170fa381a79a3ea6d236143f3f5bcb
#
_entry.id   75170fa381a79a3ea6d236143f3f5bcb
#
_cell.length_a   1.000
_cell.length_b   1.000
_cell.length_c   1.000
_cell.angle_alpha   90.00
_cell.angle_beta   90.00
_cell.angle_gamma   90.00
#
_symmetry.space_group_name_H-M   'P 1'
#
loop_
_entity.id
_entity.type
_entity.pdbx_description
1 polymer ?
#
loop_
_entity_poly.entity_id
_entity_poly.type
_entity_poly.pdbx_seq_one_letter_code
_entity_poly.pdbx_strand_id
1 'polypeptide(L)'
;MLKLASFAQGQWVAGTGKPATMFHAVTGEPIAAASSEGLDFKAMLEYGRRVGGPAMRKLTFHERARMLKAMAQHLMARKDEFYALSAATGATKSDSWVDIEGGIGTFFVYSSKGRRELPNETFYVDGDVEPLSKGGTFVGRHVCVPLEGVAVHINAFNFPVWGMLEKLAPTFLAGMPAIVKPATATSFLTELVVRAMIDSKILPEGALQLIVGGVGDLFEHLTCQDVVTFTGSASTGRKLKAHPRVIEESIRFNMEADSLNFCMLGPDAAPGTEEFDLYIKEVAREMTLKAGQRCTAIRRAIVPAAYTDEVIKALGKRLAGSTLGDPAVEGVRMGPLASRAQVAEVRKSVDGIKAAAAVVFGDYDNFSVTGADRDKGAFFPPMLLHCADPLGTSAAHDIEAFGPVSTVMGYRDVAEACELAKRGKGSLCGSLFTASDDVAREVVLGTAAFHGRLNLVSRRSAKEQTGHGSPLPHMVHGGPGRAGGGEEMGGMRSVMHYLQRTAVQAHPQTITRVTGVWTKGADTPTDVAHPFSKYFEDIQVGDSLFTHRRTVTEADVVNFAGMSGDYFYAHTDEIAARDSLFGRRVAHGYFVLSAAAGLFVYPPKGPVLANYGLERLRFTKPVYPGDTIQVRFTCKQKTAKDTPPDGVPQGVVEWDVEVTNQDQEICAVYSILTLVARKPSA
;
A
#
# COMPACT_ATOMS: atom_id res chain seq x y z
N MET A 1 11.01 9.09 35.45
CA MET A 1 10.87 9.85 34.20
C MET A 1 11.97 9.45 33.23
N LEU A 2 11.62 8.94 32.07
CA LEU A 2 12.55 8.51 31.02
C LEU A 2 13.21 9.74 30.39
N LYS A 3 14.53 9.69 30.17
CA LYS A 3 15.25 10.70 29.39
C LYS A 3 15.46 10.11 27.98
N LEU A 4 14.72 10.62 26.99
CA LEU A 4 14.82 10.13 25.63
C LEU A 4 16.03 10.73 24.92
N ALA A 5 16.59 9.96 23.99
CA ALA A 5 17.69 10.38 23.15
C ALA A 5 17.33 10.23 21.65
N SER A 6 17.84 11.13 20.84
CA SER A 6 17.82 10.98 19.38
C SER A 6 18.91 10.01 18.95
N PHE A 7 18.69 9.30 17.83
CA PHE A 7 19.72 8.48 17.20
C PHE A 7 20.24 9.21 15.97
N ALA A 8 21.40 9.81 16.09
CA ALA A 8 21.99 10.68 15.08
C ALA A 8 23.39 10.19 14.73
N GLN A 9 23.71 10.06 13.44
CA GLN A 9 25.03 9.69 12.95
C GLN A 9 25.60 8.42 13.60
N GLY A 10 24.73 7.41 13.82
CA GLY A 10 25.12 6.13 14.43
C GLY A 10 25.24 6.15 15.96
N GLN A 11 24.88 7.24 16.64
CA GLN A 11 25.01 7.39 18.08
C GLN A 11 23.72 7.89 18.74
N TRP A 12 23.50 7.47 19.99
CA TRP A 12 22.43 8.00 20.83
C TRP A 12 22.87 9.32 21.46
N VAL A 13 22.14 10.40 21.14
CA VAL A 13 22.46 11.77 21.56
C VAL A 13 21.31 12.36 22.36
N ALA A 14 21.53 12.74 23.59
CA ALA A 14 20.56 13.52 24.36
C ALA A 14 20.66 15.00 23.97
N GLY A 15 19.52 15.65 23.77
CA GLY A 15 19.49 17.09 23.50
C GLY A 15 19.93 17.92 24.73
N THR A 16 20.46 19.10 24.47
CA THR A 16 21.08 19.98 25.48
C THR A 16 20.15 21.03 26.07
N GLY A 17 19.05 21.38 25.38
CA GLY A 17 18.17 22.45 25.80
C GLY A 17 17.08 22.03 26.78
N LYS A 18 16.12 22.95 27.01
CA LYS A 18 14.97 22.68 27.88
C LYS A 18 14.11 21.54 27.30
N PRO A 19 14.01 20.41 28.01
CA PRO A 19 13.27 19.27 27.47
C PRO A 19 11.76 19.52 27.51
N ALA A 20 11.06 19.06 26.48
CA ALA A 20 9.62 18.92 26.49
C ALA A 20 9.22 17.72 27.34
N THR A 21 8.36 17.93 28.33
CA THR A 21 7.85 16.86 29.20
C THR A 21 6.65 16.17 28.55
N MET A 22 6.63 14.84 28.59
CA MET A 22 5.54 13.99 28.17
C MET A 22 4.84 13.40 29.38
N PHE A 23 3.53 13.26 29.27
CA PHE A 23 2.69 12.85 30.38
C PHE A 23 1.99 11.53 30.10
N HIS A 24 1.79 10.75 31.13
CA HIS A 24 0.99 9.54 31.08
C HIS A 24 -0.50 9.91 30.86
N ALA A 25 -1.10 9.43 29.80
CA ALA A 25 -2.44 9.86 29.40
C ALA A 25 -3.54 9.56 30.44
N VAL A 26 -3.38 8.49 31.23
CA VAL A 26 -4.34 8.08 32.28
C VAL A 26 -4.14 8.84 33.57
N THR A 27 -2.91 8.97 34.05
CA THR A 27 -2.62 9.52 35.38
C THR A 27 -2.24 10.99 35.38
N GLY A 28 -1.85 11.55 34.22
CA GLY A 28 -1.34 12.90 34.11
C GLY A 28 0.08 13.10 34.67
N GLU A 29 0.71 12.04 35.14
CA GLU A 29 2.07 12.11 35.70
C GLU A 29 3.14 12.23 34.59
N PRO A 30 4.26 12.94 34.84
CA PRO A 30 5.37 13.00 33.90
C PRO A 30 6.01 11.62 33.68
N ILE A 31 6.07 11.16 32.42
CA ILE A 31 6.62 9.85 32.04
C ILE A 31 7.98 9.97 31.38
N ALA A 32 8.14 10.92 30.45
CA ALA A 32 9.35 11.09 29.68
C ALA A 32 9.67 12.57 29.42
N ALA A 33 10.90 12.82 29.01
CA ALA A 33 11.34 14.15 28.58
C ALA A 33 12.36 14.03 27.43
N ALA A 34 12.26 14.93 26.44
CA ALA A 34 13.16 14.96 25.29
C ALA A 34 13.45 16.37 24.82
N SER A 35 14.62 16.56 24.23
CA SER A 35 15.00 17.76 23.48
C SER A 35 15.79 17.33 22.23
N SER A 36 15.62 18.07 21.13
CA SER A 36 16.45 17.95 19.93
C SER A 36 17.43 19.12 19.77
N GLU A 37 17.49 20.01 20.76
CA GLU A 37 18.43 21.15 20.75
C GLU A 37 19.87 20.63 20.84
N GLY A 38 20.74 21.19 20.00
CA GLY A 38 22.13 20.76 19.86
C GLY A 38 22.37 19.62 18.85
N LEU A 39 21.32 19.10 18.19
CA LEU A 39 21.49 18.18 17.07
C LEU A 39 21.93 18.97 15.82
N ASP A 40 22.90 18.42 15.10
CA ASP A 40 23.31 18.91 13.77
C ASP A 40 22.46 18.21 12.69
N PHE A 41 21.33 18.82 12.32
CA PHE A 41 20.40 18.25 11.33
C PHE A 41 21.02 18.15 9.94
N LYS A 42 21.92 19.08 9.57
CA LYS A 42 22.67 19.02 8.32
C LYS A 42 23.55 17.77 8.29
N ALA A 43 24.31 17.54 9.34
CA ALA A 43 25.18 16.36 9.44
C ALA A 43 24.38 15.06 9.49
N MET A 44 23.18 15.03 10.09
CA MET A 44 22.28 13.87 10.04
C MET A 44 21.83 13.54 8.60
N LEU A 45 21.43 14.54 7.82
CA LEU A 45 21.08 14.35 6.41
C LEU A 45 22.27 13.85 5.60
N GLU A 46 23.43 14.49 5.75
CA GLU A 46 24.67 14.08 5.07
C GLU A 46 25.11 12.65 5.44
N TYR A 47 24.95 12.25 6.70
CA TYR A 47 25.22 10.88 7.12
C TYR A 47 24.27 9.88 6.44
N GLY A 48 22.99 10.18 6.40
CA GLY A 48 22.02 9.38 5.65
C GLY A 48 22.39 9.25 4.18
N ARG A 49 22.73 10.35 3.50
CA ARG A 49 23.11 10.39 2.08
C ARG A 49 24.40 9.63 1.79
N ARG A 50 25.43 9.78 2.62
CA ARG A 50 26.80 9.27 2.35
C ARG A 50 27.06 7.87 2.91
N VAL A 51 26.39 7.48 3.98
CA VAL A 51 26.56 6.18 4.65
C VAL A 51 25.35 5.29 4.39
N GLY A 52 24.16 5.70 4.84
CA GLY A 52 22.96 4.89 4.75
C GLY A 52 22.50 4.62 3.32
N GLY A 53 22.46 5.65 2.48
CA GLY A 53 22.00 5.54 1.10
C GLY A 53 22.83 4.54 0.27
N PRO A 54 24.16 4.68 0.16
CA PRO A 54 24.98 3.70 -0.54
C PRO A 54 24.87 2.28 0.01
N ALA A 55 24.77 2.11 1.34
CA ALA A 55 24.61 0.80 1.96
C ALA A 55 23.26 0.14 1.56
N MET A 56 22.18 0.93 1.56
CA MET A 56 20.85 0.46 1.16
C MET A 56 20.74 0.17 -0.35
N ARG A 57 21.33 1.01 -1.21
CA ARG A 57 21.26 0.87 -2.67
C ARG A 57 22.10 -0.30 -3.21
N LYS A 58 23.08 -0.80 -2.47
CA LYS A 58 23.83 -2.01 -2.83
C LYS A 58 22.99 -3.29 -2.74
N LEU A 59 21.97 -3.29 -1.89
CA LEU A 59 21.08 -4.44 -1.72
C LEU A 59 20.07 -4.47 -2.87
N THR A 60 19.75 -5.67 -3.35
CA THR A 60 18.64 -5.89 -4.29
C THR A 60 17.29 -5.71 -3.58
N PHE A 61 16.20 -5.55 -4.34
CA PHE A 61 14.85 -5.52 -3.75
C PHE A 61 14.55 -6.76 -2.92
N HIS A 62 15.02 -7.94 -3.34
CA HIS A 62 14.80 -9.19 -2.59
C HIS A 62 15.61 -9.23 -1.29
N GLU A 63 16.84 -8.72 -1.28
CA GLU A 63 17.64 -8.62 -0.05
C GLU A 63 17.02 -7.63 0.94
N ARG A 64 16.58 -6.46 0.47
CA ARG A 64 15.83 -5.49 1.28
C ARG A 64 14.52 -6.09 1.81
N ALA A 65 13.80 -6.87 0.99
CA ALA A 65 12.60 -7.57 1.41
C ALA A 65 12.89 -8.62 2.50
N ARG A 66 13.99 -9.37 2.41
CA ARG A 66 14.43 -10.30 3.48
C ARG A 66 14.82 -9.56 4.76
N MET A 67 15.48 -8.42 4.63
CA MET A 67 15.82 -7.54 5.76
C MET A 67 14.54 -7.08 6.48
N LEU A 68 13.50 -6.65 5.76
CA LEU A 68 12.20 -6.30 6.36
C LEU A 68 11.57 -7.48 7.10
N LYS A 69 11.64 -8.71 6.55
CA LYS A 69 11.11 -9.90 7.23
C LYS A 69 11.85 -10.19 8.53
N ALA A 70 13.17 -10.14 8.49
CA ALA A 70 13.99 -10.37 9.69
C ALA A 70 13.70 -9.32 10.77
N MET A 71 13.56 -8.04 10.40
CA MET A 71 13.20 -6.96 11.31
C MET A 71 11.81 -7.18 11.90
N ALA A 72 10.82 -7.55 11.10
CA ALA A 72 9.46 -7.85 11.58
C ALA A 72 9.48 -8.99 12.61
N GLN A 73 10.23 -10.05 12.35
CA GLN A 73 10.37 -11.18 13.28
C GLN A 73 11.04 -10.75 14.60
N HIS A 74 12.08 -9.93 14.53
CA HIS A 74 12.77 -9.40 15.70
C HIS A 74 11.84 -8.53 16.55
N LEU A 75 11.11 -7.58 15.95
CA LEU A 75 10.17 -6.73 16.66
C LEU A 75 9.00 -7.52 17.25
N MET A 76 8.47 -8.52 16.52
CA MET A 76 7.40 -9.37 17.00
C MET A 76 7.82 -10.16 18.26
N ALA A 77 9.07 -10.62 18.33
CA ALA A 77 9.59 -11.32 19.50
C ALA A 77 9.71 -10.42 20.75
N ARG A 78 9.74 -9.10 20.58
CA ARG A 78 9.85 -8.10 21.64
C ARG A 78 8.55 -7.32 21.90
N LYS A 79 7.46 -7.69 21.31
CA LYS A 79 6.19 -6.92 21.34
C LYS A 79 5.68 -6.63 22.75
N ASP A 80 5.91 -7.53 23.72
CA ASP A 80 5.42 -7.35 25.08
C ASP A 80 6.06 -6.15 25.79
N GLU A 81 7.32 -5.82 25.47
CA GLU A 81 7.99 -4.60 25.94
C GLU A 81 7.26 -3.34 25.42
N PHE A 82 6.83 -3.39 24.16
CA PHE A 82 6.10 -2.28 23.52
C PHE A 82 4.68 -2.14 24.09
N TYR A 83 3.99 -3.26 24.33
CA TYR A 83 2.67 -3.26 24.98
C TYR A 83 2.72 -2.64 26.37
N ALA A 84 3.73 -2.97 27.17
CA ALA A 84 3.88 -2.44 28.53
C ALA A 84 3.95 -0.90 28.55
N LEU A 85 4.64 -0.30 27.57
CA LEU A 85 4.78 1.15 27.47
C LEU A 85 3.61 1.82 26.73
N SER A 86 2.97 1.11 25.81
CA SER A 86 1.85 1.63 25.00
C SER A 86 0.66 2.06 25.86
N ALA A 87 0.40 1.41 26.99
CA ALA A 87 -0.66 1.76 27.92
C ALA A 87 -0.56 3.22 28.41
N ALA A 88 0.65 3.76 28.52
CA ALA A 88 0.89 5.15 28.91
C ALA A 88 0.35 6.17 27.89
N THR A 89 0.12 5.77 26.63
CA THR A 89 -0.53 6.59 25.58
C THR A 89 -2.05 6.64 25.71
N GLY A 90 -2.63 5.96 26.70
CA GLY A 90 -4.08 5.78 26.84
C GLY A 90 -4.67 4.66 26.00
N ALA A 91 -3.83 3.86 25.32
CA ALA A 91 -4.26 2.77 24.45
C ALA A 91 -4.79 1.58 25.26
N THR A 92 -5.94 1.06 24.87
CA THR A 92 -6.40 -0.27 25.31
C THR A 92 -5.54 -1.36 24.69
N LYS A 93 -5.68 -2.61 25.16
CA LYS A 93 -4.94 -3.74 24.57
C LYS A 93 -5.25 -3.93 23.09
N SER A 94 -6.51 -3.68 22.66
CA SER A 94 -6.91 -3.75 21.26
C SER A 94 -6.33 -2.60 20.43
N ASP A 95 -6.25 -1.39 20.99
CA ASP A 95 -5.59 -0.26 20.33
C ASP A 95 -4.09 -0.49 20.14
N SER A 96 -3.44 -1.01 21.17
CA SER A 96 -2.01 -1.37 21.14
C SER A 96 -1.72 -2.48 20.14
N TRP A 97 -2.63 -3.44 19.98
CA TRP A 97 -2.52 -4.50 18.96
C TRP A 97 -2.50 -3.91 17.54
N VAL A 98 -3.40 -2.95 17.25
CA VAL A 98 -3.42 -2.27 15.95
C VAL A 98 -2.12 -1.51 15.71
N ASP A 99 -1.64 -0.77 16.71
CA ASP A 99 -0.43 0.04 16.58
C ASP A 99 0.83 -0.82 16.44
N ILE A 100 1.00 -1.81 17.31
CA ILE A 100 2.23 -2.60 17.42
C ILE A 100 2.23 -3.75 16.39
N GLU A 101 1.31 -4.71 16.54
CA GLU A 101 1.31 -5.89 15.66
C GLU A 101 0.84 -5.54 14.24
N GLY A 102 -0.13 -4.62 14.10
CA GLY A 102 -0.52 -4.08 12.82
C GLY A 102 0.62 -3.35 12.11
N GLY A 103 1.37 -2.51 12.84
CA GLY A 103 2.56 -1.83 12.33
C GLY A 103 3.65 -2.82 11.88
N ILE A 104 4.00 -3.81 12.71
CA ILE A 104 4.96 -4.87 12.35
C ILE A 104 4.46 -5.67 11.14
N GLY A 105 3.15 -5.89 11.04
CA GLY A 105 2.50 -6.56 9.91
C GLY A 105 2.80 -5.91 8.56
N THR A 106 2.99 -4.58 8.51
CA THR A 106 3.35 -3.87 7.27
C THR A 106 4.68 -4.36 6.71
N PHE A 107 5.67 -4.61 7.56
CA PHE A 107 6.97 -5.15 7.14
C PHE A 107 6.85 -6.56 6.55
N PHE A 108 6.02 -7.44 7.12
CA PHE A 108 5.76 -8.76 6.55
C PHE A 108 5.11 -8.68 5.17
N VAL A 109 4.12 -7.78 5.01
CA VAL A 109 3.44 -7.59 3.72
C VAL A 109 4.40 -7.07 2.66
N TYR A 110 5.16 -6.00 2.94
CA TYR A 110 6.13 -5.45 1.98
C TYR A 110 7.27 -6.42 1.69
N SER A 111 7.72 -7.22 2.66
CA SER A 111 8.67 -8.30 2.41
C SER A 111 8.13 -9.33 1.43
N SER A 112 6.87 -9.75 1.59
CA SER A 112 6.24 -10.71 0.69
C SER A 112 6.03 -10.14 -0.71
N LYS A 113 5.46 -8.92 -0.81
CA LYS A 113 5.21 -8.24 -2.08
C LYS A 113 6.50 -7.93 -2.82
N GLY A 114 7.52 -7.41 -2.13
CA GLY A 114 8.80 -7.07 -2.73
C GLY A 114 9.46 -8.25 -3.45
N ARG A 115 9.37 -9.45 -2.88
CA ARG A 115 9.91 -10.65 -3.52
C ARG A 115 9.05 -11.22 -4.65
N ARG A 116 7.75 -10.90 -4.68
CA ARG A 116 6.83 -11.39 -5.72
C ARG A 116 6.67 -10.43 -6.88
N GLU A 117 6.73 -9.13 -6.62
CA GLU A 117 6.33 -8.08 -7.55
C GLU A 117 7.52 -7.25 -8.06
N LEU A 118 8.68 -7.33 -7.40
CA LEU A 118 9.90 -6.65 -7.81
C LEU A 118 10.97 -7.65 -8.24
N PRO A 119 11.92 -7.27 -9.13
CA PRO A 119 13.01 -8.11 -9.55
C PRO A 119 14.05 -8.29 -8.44
N ASN A 120 14.91 -9.32 -8.55
CA ASN A 120 16.07 -9.44 -7.67
C ASN A 120 17.25 -8.59 -8.18
N GLU A 121 16.97 -7.30 -8.39
CA GLU A 121 17.90 -6.29 -8.89
C GLU A 121 17.90 -5.07 -7.99
N THR A 122 18.82 -4.15 -8.18
CA THR A 122 18.89 -2.88 -7.45
C THR A 122 18.02 -1.80 -8.05
N PHE A 123 17.46 -2.02 -9.23
CA PHE A 123 16.60 -1.13 -10.00
C PHE A 123 15.37 -1.88 -10.54
N TYR A 124 14.36 -1.14 -10.96
CA TYR A 124 13.12 -1.67 -11.52
C TYR A 124 12.91 -1.16 -12.95
N VAL A 125 12.52 -2.05 -13.86
CA VAL A 125 12.15 -1.69 -15.23
C VAL A 125 10.63 -1.61 -15.31
N ASP A 126 10.12 -0.41 -15.59
CA ASP A 126 8.69 -0.10 -15.57
C ASP A 126 8.10 -0.04 -16.97
N GLY A 127 6.98 -0.72 -17.15
CA GLY A 127 6.24 -0.75 -18.40
C GLY A 127 6.86 -1.60 -19.50
N ASP A 128 6.22 -1.53 -20.66
CA ASP A 128 6.65 -2.20 -21.89
C ASP A 128 7.63 -1.32 -22.69
N VAL A 129 8.22 -1.90 -23.71
CA VAL A 129 9.06 -1.17 -24.68
C VAL A 129 8.16 -0.38 -25.61
N GLU A 130 8.45 0.91 -25.75
CA GLU A 130 7.75 1.82 -26.66
C GLU A 130 8.54 1.98 -27.96
N PRO A 131 7.99 1.63 -29.14
CA PRO A 131 8.64 1.88 -30.41
C PRO A 131 8.61 3.39 -30.74
N LEU A 132 9.79 3.98 -30.91
CA LEU A 132 9.93 5.41 -31.20
C LEU A 132 10.31 5.67 -32.67
N SER A 133 10.59 4.63 -33.45
CA SER A 133 10.87 4.73 -34.89
C SER A 133 10.12 3.69 -35.69
N LYS A 134 9.76 4.01 -36.93
CA LYS A 134 9.06 3.07 -37.84
C LYS A 134 9.85 1.80 -38.14
N GLY A 135 11.17 1.89 -38.18
CA GLY A 135 12.07 0.76 -38.43
C GLY A 135 12.40 -0.08 -37.20
N GLY A 136 11.90 0.26 -36.02
CA GLY A 136 12.15 -0.49 -34.79
C GLY A 136 13.59 -0.40 -34.25
N THR A 137 14.44 0.44 -34.84
CA THR A 137 15.85 0.62 -34.47
C THR A 137 16.06 1.61 -33.32
N PHE A 138 15.00 2.30 -32.89
CA PHE A 138 15.01 3.25 -31.80
C PHE A 138 13.75 3.05 -30.95
N VAL A 139 13.97 2.75 -29.67
CA VAL A 139 12.90 2.40 -28.72
C VAL A 139 13.11 3.10 -27.39
N GLY A 140 12.05 3.20 -26.60
CA GLY A 140 12.05 3.77 -25.26
C GLY A 140 11.66 2.75 -24.20
N ARG A 141 12.21 2.91 -23.00
CA ARG A 141 11.78 2.16 -21.80
C ARG A 141 12.07 2.97 -20.54
N HIS A 142 11.27 2.73 -19.48
CA HIS A 142 11.48 3.41 -18.21
C HIS A 142 12.31 2.53 -17.25
N VAL A 143 13.26 3.18 -16.58
CA VAL A 143 14.08 2.60 -15.51
C VAL A 143 13.83 3.39 -14.23
N CYS A 144 13.57 2.69 -13.13
CA CYS A 144 13.36 3.29 -11.82
C CYS A 144 14.51 2.91 -10.88
N VAL A 145 15.18 3.92 -10.32
CA VAL A 145 16.29 3.75 -9.38
C VAL A 145 15.97 4.46 -8.07
N PRO A 146 16.48 4.00 -6.91
CA PRO A 146 16.30 4.72 -5.65
C PRO A 146 16.83 6.15 -5.73
N LEU A 147 16.09 7.10 -5.14
CA LEU A 147 16.61 8.45 -4.91
C LEU A 147 17.87 8.40 -4.04
N GLU A 148 18.77 9.35 -4.21
CA GLU A 148 20.06 9.39 -3.49
C GLU A 148 20.03 10.17 -2.17
N GLY A 149 18.87 10.72 -1.81
CA GLY A 149 18.63 11.47 -0.59
C GLY A 149 18.24 10.63 0.62
N VAL A 150 17.53 11.27 1.53
CA VAL A 150 17.00 10.71 2.78
C VAL A 150 15.47 10.91 2.81
N ALA A 151 14.74 9.90 3.28
CA ALA A 151 13.32 10.03 3.57
C ALA A 151 13.12 10.59 4.99
N VAL A 152 12.53 11.76 5.11
CA VAL A 152 12.18 12.38 6.39
C VAL A 152 10.73 12.07 6.72
N HIS A 153 10.51 11.26 7.76
CA HIS A 153 9.18 10.82 8.19
C HIS A 153 8.75 11.61 9.43
N ILE A 154 7.75 12.47 9.29
CA ILE A 154 7.15 13.22 10.39
C ILE A 154 5.82 12.56 10.72
N ASN A 155 5.72 11.92 11.89
CA ASN A 155 4.61 11.04 12.26
C ASN A 155 3.69 11.68 13.30
N ALA A 156 2.41 11.28 13.29
CA ALA A 156 1.41 11.69 14.24
C ALA A 156 1.55 10.94 15.59
N PHE A 157 0.80 11.41 16.59
CA PHE A 157 0.88 10.89 17.97
C PHE A 157 0.00 9.65 18.21
N ASN A 158 -1.00 9.41 17.38
CA ASN A 158 -2.06 8.44 17.66
C ASN A 158 -1.63 6.97 17.52
N PHE A 159 -0.76 6.68 16.55
CA PHE A 159 -0.17 5.37 16.32
C PHE A 159 1.36 5.48 16.16
N PRO A 160 2.10 5.65 17.26
CA PRO A 160 3.54 5.94 17.21
C PRO A 160 4.41 4.80 16.66
N VAL A 161 3.94 3.56 16.70
CA VAL A 161 4.62 2.39 16.09
C VAL A 161 4.17 2.17 14.67
N TRP A 162 2.87 2.05 14.43
CA TRP A 162 2.31 1.90 13.08
C TRP A 162 2.78 3.01 12.15
N GLY A 163 2.55 4.28 12.53
CA GLY A 163 2.85 5.45 11.68
C GLY A 163 4.32 5.55 11.29
N MET A 164 5.23 4.98 12.08
CA MET A 164 6.63 4.84 11.72
C MET A 164 6.83 3.67 10.73
N LEU A 165 6.32 2.49 11.05
CA LEU A 165 6.62 1.27 10.29
C LEU A 165 5.95 1.25 8.91
N GLU A 166 4.75 1.83 8.77
CA GLU A 166 4.08 1.95 7.48
C GLU A 166 4.89 2.77 6.45
N LYS A 167 5.61 3.79 6.91
CA LYS A 167 6.49 4.62 6.08
C LYS A 167 7.85 3.99 5.84
N LEU A 168 8.43 3.37 6.87
CA LEU A 168 9.72 2.70 6.76
C LEU A 168 9.68 1.50 5.81
N ALA A 169 8.56 0.75 5.75
CA ALA A 169 8.46 -0.43 4.92
C ALA A 169 8.70 -0.15 3.42
N PRO A 170 7.95 0.74 2.75
CA PRO A 170 8.20 1.08 1.35
C PRO A 170 9.53 1.83 1.15
N THR A 171 9.94 2.68 2.09
CA THR A 171 11.20 3.44 2.04
C THR A 171 12.41 2.51 2.00
N PHE A 172 12.47 1.55 2.92
CA PHE A 172 13.56 0.58 2.98
C PHE A 172 13.53 -0.39 1.79
N LEU A 173 12.32 -0.81 1.37
CA LEU A 173 12.20 -1.66 0.17
C LEU A 173 12.67 -0.92 -1.09
N ALA A 174 12.39 0.38 -1.20
CA ALA A 174 12.90 1.22 -2.27
C ALA A 174 14.43 1.39 -2.23
N GLY A 175 15.07 1.28 -1.06
CA GLY A 175 16.51 1.41 -0.89
C GLY A 175 16.96 2.79 -0.44
N MET A 176 16.08 3.57 0.20
CA MET A 176 16.42 4.85 0.83
C MET A 176 16.64 4.72 2.34
N PRO A 177 17.57 5.49 2.93
CA PRO A 177 17.68 5.66 4.38
C PRO A 177 16.58 6.61 4.87
N ALA A 178 16.27 6.55 6.17
CA ALA A 178 15.22 7.35 6.78
C ALA A 178 15.66 8.09 8.05
N ILE A 179 15.11 9.28 8.25
CA ILE A 179 15.10 10.01 9.52
C ILE A 179 13.66 10.03 10.01
N VAL A 180 13.40 9.40 11.14
CA VAL A 180 12.07 9.36 11.76
C VAL A 180 11.95 10.45 12.81
N LYS A 181 10.88 11.23 12.74
CA LYS A 181 10.50 12.24 13.73
C LYS A 181 9.08 11.99 14.22
N PRO A 182 8.89 11.26 15.32
CA PRO A 182 7.58 11.06 15.94
C PRO A 182 7.01 12.35 16.53
N ALA A 183 5.69 12.39 16.73
CA ALA A 183 5.09 13.43 17.56
C ALA A 183 5.63 13.33 18.99
N THR A 184 5.99 14.46 19.58
CA THR A 184 6.65 14.50 20.89
C THR A 184 5.83 13.80 21.97
N ALA A 185 4.51 13.97 22.00
CA ALA A 185 3.64 13.45 23.06
C ALA A 185 3.73 11.92 23.28
N THR A 186 4.05 11.16 22.26
CA THR A 186 4.13 9.67 22.31
C THR A 186 5.47 9.12 21.83
N SER A 187 6.48 9.98 21.68
CA SER A 187 7.81 9.61 21.16
C SER A 187 8.57 8.61 22.03
N PHE A 188 8.21 8.47 23.30
CA PHE A 188 8.80 7.48 24.19
C PHE A 188 8.59 6.03 23.71
N LEU A 189 7.44 5.74 23.11
CA LEU A 189 7.18 4.42 22.53
C LEU A 189 7.92 4.22 21.21
N THR A 190 7.98 5.24 20.35
CA THR A 190 8.76 5.17 19.11
C THR A 190 10.25 4.99 19.37
N GLU A 191 10.80 5.71 20.35
CA GLU A 191 12.21 5.59 20.73
C GLU A 191 12.57 4.18 21.20
N LEU A 192 11.69 3.55 22.01
CA LEU A 192 11.88 2.17 22.45
C LEU A 192 11.92 1.19 21.25
N VAL A 193 11.02 1.35 20.29
CA VAL A 193 11.00 0.50 19.08
C VAL A 193 12.24 0.74 18.22
N VAL A 194 12.66 2.00 18.04
CA VAL A 194 13.88 2.31 17.28
C VAL A 194 15.12 1.73 17.97
N ARG A 195 15.20 1.77 19.31
CA ARG A 195 16.28 1.06 20.05
C ARG A 195 16.31 -0.41 19.70
N ALA A 196 15.16 -1.07 19.75
CA ALA A 196 15.05 -2.48 19.35
C ALA A 196 15.52 -2.73 17.91
N MET A 197 15.18 -1.82 16.98
CA MET A 197 15.62 -1.93 15.58
C MET A 197 17.15 -1.78 15.44
N ILE A 198 17.73 -0.81 16.09
CA ILE A 198 19.19 -0.54 16.05
C ILE A 198 19.97 -1.66 16.72
N ASP A 199 19.55 -2.11 17.90
CA ASP A 199 20.20 -3.18 18.67
C ASP A 199 20.21 -4.52 17.93
N SER A 200 19.25 -4.75 17.05
CA SER A 200 19.16 -5.96 16.21
C SER A 200 20.31 -6.13 15.23
N LYS A 201 20.96 -5.02 14.83
CA LYS A 201 22.00 -4.96 13.79
C LYS A 201 21.56 -5.54 12.42
N ILE A 202 20.26 -5.62 12.18
CA ILE A 202 19.69 -6.10 10.90
C ILE A 202 19.78 -5.01 9.82
N LEU A 203 19.60 -3.74 10.21
CA LEU A 203 19.70 -2.61 9.28
C LEU A 203 21.16 -2.28 8.97
N PRO A 204 21.47 -1.93 7.71
CA PRO A 204 22.75 -1.33 7.38
C PRO A 204 23.02 -0.06 8.19
N GLU A 205 24.29 0.23 8.43
CA GLU A 205 24.70 1.48 9.08
C GLU A 205 24.15 2.70 8.32
N GLY A 206 23.63 3.67 9.07
CA GLY A 206 23.05 4.91 8.50
C GLY A 206 21.67 4.76 7.86
N ALA A 207 21.10 3.55 7.81
CA ALA A 207 19.77 3.33 7.22
C ALA A 207 18.65 3.99 8.02
N LEU A 208 18.78 4.11 9.33
CA LEU A 208 17.78 4.69 10.22
C LEU A 208 18.39 5.69 11.19
N GLN A 209 17.76 6.84 11.33
CA GLN A 209 18.02 7.84 12.36
C GLN A 209 16.70 8.28 13.00
N LEU A 210 16.78 8.84 14.22
CA LEU A 210 15.62 9.26 15.02
C LEU A 210 15.83 10.67 15.57
N ILE A 211 14.81 11.51 15.48
CA ILE A 211 14.74 12.81 16.15
C ILE A 211 13.64 12.79 17.21
N VAL A 212 13.96 12.94 18.49
CA VAL A 212 12.97 13.13 19.55
C VAL A 212 12.98 14.57 20.02
N GLY A 213 11.98 15.34 19.55
CA GLY A 213 11.88 16.80 19.78
C GLY A 213 11.40 17.55 18.54
N GLY A 214 11.84 18.78 18.39
CA GLY A 214 11.56 19.62 17.22
C GLY A 214 12.41 19.26 16.01
N VAL A 215 12.05 19.77 14.82
CA VAL A 215 12.80 19.55 13.56
C VAL A 215 13.91 20.60 13.35
N GLY A 216 14.02 21.62 14.21
CA GLY A 216 14.98 22.69 14.05
C GLY A 216 15.02 23.25 12.64
N ASP A 217 16.24 23.36 12.08
CA ASP A 217 16.54 23.81 10.73
C ASP A 217 16.63 22.69 9.69
N LEU A 218 16.17 21.47 10.00
CA LEU A 218 16.26 20.29 9.12
C LEU A 218 15.81 20.59 7.69
N PHE A 219 14.72 21.37 7.55
CA PHE A 219 14.15 21.68 6.24
C PHE A 219 15.04 22.57 5.36
N GLU A 220 15.88 23.43 5.98
CA GLU A 220 16.83 24.29 5.24
C GLU A 220 17.90 23.49 4.49
N HIS A 221 18.13 22.24 4.88
CA HIS A 221 19.18 21.38 4.34
C HIS A 221 18.68 20.29 3.38
N LEU A 222 17.37 20.26 3.10
CA LEU A 222 16.79 19.31 2.16
C LEU A 222 17.19 19.64 0.71
N THR A 223 17.24 18.60 -0.12
CA THR A 223 17.57 18.68 -1.56
C THR A 223 16.49 17.97 -2.39
N CYS A 224 16.50 18.17 -3.71
CA CYS A 224 15.59 17.51 -4.64
C CYS A 224 15.64 15.97 -4.62
N GLN A 225 16.66 15.38 -3.99
CA GLN A 225 16.78 13.93 -3.82
C GLN A 225 16.14 13.42 -2.52
N ASP A 226 15.76 14.30 -1.61
CA ASP A 226 15.11 13.94 -0.37
C ASP A 226 13.59 13.82 -0.55
N VAL A 227 12.96 13.08 0.36
CA VAL A 227 11.50 12.90 0.39
C VAL A 227 10.99 13.25 1.78
N VAL A 228 9.94 14.05 1.85
CA VAL A 228 9.23 14.30 3.11
C VAL A 228 7.91 13.55 3.10
N THR A 229 7.67 12.76 4.15
CA THR A 229 6.39 12.10 4.37
C THR A 229 5.82 12.55 5.71
N PHE A 230 4.68 13.20 5.68
CA PHE A 230 4.05 13.84 6.82
C PHE A 230 2.68 13.22 7.12
N THR A 231 2.44 12.88 8.39
CA THR A 231 1.11 12.59 8.92
C THR A 231 0.85 13.45 10.15
N GLY A 232 -0.24 14.21 10.14
CA GLY A 232 -0.61 15.10 11.25
C GLY A 232 -1.71 16.10 10.88
N SER A 233 -1.79 17.21 11.62
CA SER A 233 -2.80 18.24 11.35
C SER A 233 -2.58 18.95 10.01
N ALA A 234 -3.67 19.29 9.31
CA ALA A 234 -3.60 20.01 8.03
C ALA A 234 -2.87 21.36 8.14
N SER A 235 -2.97 22.05 9.28
CA SER A 235 -2.28 23.31 9.51
C SER A 235 -0.77 23.15 9.53
N THR A 236 -0.26 22.13 10.23
CA THR A 236 1.18 21.80 10.25
C THR A 236 1.64 21.30 8.88
N GLY A 237 0.88 20.41 8.25
CA GLY A 237 1.22 19.89 6.92
C GLY A 237 1.33 20.99 5.87
N ARG A 238 0.36 21.93 5.85
CA ARG A 238 0.42 23.11 4.97
C ARG A 238 1.64 23.98 5.22
N LYS A 239 1.97 24.23 6.49
CA LYS A 239 3.17 25.01 6.87
C LYS A 239 4.45 24.36 6.36
N LEU A 240 4.60 23.04 6.53
CA LEU A 240 5.78 22.32 6.09
C LEU A 240 5.84 22.21 4.56
N LYS A 241 4.71 21.93 3.90
CA LYS A 241 4.63 21.84 2.43
C LYS A 241 4.89 23.17 1.74
N ALA A 242 4.55 24.29 2.40
CA ALA A 242 4.80 25.64 1.91
C ALA A 242 6.20 26.19 2.29
N HIS A 243 7.06 25.37 2.90
CA HIS A 243 8.42 25.80 3.25
C HIS A 243 9.19 26.16 1.97
N PRO A 244 9.88 27.33 1.92
CA PRO A 244 10.57 27.79 0.70
C PRO A 244 11.45 26.71 0.08
N ARG A 245 12.25 26.03 0.88
CA ARG A 245 13.15 24.97 0.43
C ARG A 245 12.42 23.79 -0.24
N VAL A 246 11.23 23.42 0.24
CA VAL A 246 10.41 22.36 -0.37
C VAL A 246 9.97 22.76 -1.78
N ILE A 247 9.66 24.05 -1.98
CA ILE A 247 9.21 24.60 -3.26
C ILE A 247 10.41 24.77 -4.21
N GLU A 248 11.48 25.41 -3.76
CA GLU A 248 12.68 25.71 -4.55
C GLU A 248 13.37 24.45 -5.07
N GLU A 249 13.51 23.44 -4.24
CA GLU A 249 14.13 22.14 -4.59
C GLU A 249 13.14 21.14 -5.19
N SER A 250 11.87 21.49 -5.33
CA SER A 250 10.81 20.58 -5.81
C SER A 250 10.81 19.24 -5.05
N ILE A 251 10.94 19.28 -3.73
CA ILE A 251 11.04 18.10 -2.87
C ILE A 251 9.74 17.31 -2.93
N ARG A 252 9.83 16.00 -3.10
CA ARG A 252 8.67 15.11 -3.03
C ARG A 252 8.07 15.16 -1.63
N PHE A 253 6.84 15.65 -1.53
CA PHE A 253 6.16 15.83 -0.26
C PHE A 253 4.87 14.99 -0.25
N ASN A 254 4.89 13.86 0.47
CA ASN A 254 3.71 13.04 0.70
C ASN A 254 3.03 13.48 2.00
N MET A 255 1.72 13.75 1.94
CA MET A 255 0.98 14.31 3.07
C MET A 255 -0.29 13.52 3.33
N GLU A 256 -0.43 13.06 4.57
CA GLU A 256 -1.68 12.63 5.17
C GLU A 256 -2.10 13.65 6.23
N ALA A 257 -3.33 14.16 6.13
CA ALA A 257 -3.81 15.23 7.01
C ALA A 257 -5.24 14.96 7.49
N ASP A 258 -5.94 16.01 7.89
CA ASP A 258 -7.31 15.98 8.41
C ASP A 258 -8.27 15.21 7.49
N SER A 259 -9.15 14.41 8.06
CA SER A 259 -10.11 13.64 7.30
C SER A 259 -11.50 13.65 7.93
N LEU A 260 -12.52 14.01 7.15
CA LEU A 260 -13.91 13.90 7.54
C LEU A 260 -14.57 12.68 6.88
N ASN A 261 -14.12 11.51 7.30
CA ASN A 261 -14.59 10.22 6.77
C ASN A 261 -16.09 10.07 6.99
N PHE A 262 -16.76 9.52 5.99
CA PHE A 262 -18.17 9.21 6.08
C PHE A 262 -18.43 7.72 6.30
N CYS A 263 -19.55 7.42 6.95
CA CYS A 263 -20.18 6.11 6.93
C CYS A 263 -21.62 6.28 6.48
N MET A 264 -22.00 5.63 5.39
CA MET A 264 -23.32 5.75 4.78
C MET A 264 -24.13 4.48 5.01
N LEU A 265 -25.36 4.67 5.46
CA LEU A 265 -26.38 3.61 5.51
C LEU A 265 -27.17 3.65 4.20
N GLY A 266 -27.28 2.54 3.48
CA GLY A 266 -28.04 2.45 2.23
C GLY A 266 -29.56 2.61 2.46
N PRO A 267 -30.33 3.03 1.46
CA PRO A 267 -31.78 3.19 1.59
C PRO A 267 -32.51 1.87 1.82
N ASP A 268 -31.91 0.74 1.44
CA ASP A 268 -32.39 -0.62 1.63
C ASP A 268 -32.06 -1.18 3.03
N ALA A 269 -31.22 -0.52 3.79
CA ALA A 269 -30.75 -0.96 5.10
C ALA A 269 -31.65 -0.38 6.24
N ALA A 270 -32.94 -0.71 6.21
CA ALA A 270 -33.92 -0.26 7.21
C ALA A 270 -33.63 -0.83 8.61
N PRO A 271 -34.14 -0.17 9.68
CA PRO A 271 -34.09 -0.73 11.04
C PRO A 271 -34.61 -2.17 11.10
N GLY A 272 -33.83 -3.06 11.73
CA GLY A 272 -34.12 -4.50 11.79
C GLY A 272 -33.46 -5.35 10.69
N THR A 273 -32.77 -4.74 9.73
CA THR A 273 -31.92 -5.46 8.77
C THR A 273 -30.53 -5.72 9.34
N GLU A 274 -29.83 -6.71 8.82
CA GLU A 274 -28.45 -7.00 9.23
C GLU A 274 -27.50 -5.85 8.89
N GLU A 275 -27.68 -5.20 7.74
CA GLU A 275 -26.91 -4.03 7.32
C GLU A 275 -27.06 -2.85 8.29
N PHE A 276 -28.27 -2.61 8.82
CA PHE A 276 -28.50 -1.63 9.86
C PHE A 276 -27.69 -1.91 11.13
N ASP A 277 -27.76 -3.16 11.61
CA ASP A 277 -27.04 -3.57 12.84
C ASP A 277 -25.52 -3.50 12.65
N LEU A 278 -25.01 -3.88 11.47
CA LEU A 278 -23.61 -3.77 11.11
C LEU A 278 -23.16 -2.31 11.07
N TYR A 279 -23.97 -1.42 10.50
CA TYR A 279 -23.71 0.02 10.45
C TYR A 279 -23.60 0.61 11.87
N ILE A 280 -24.59 0.36 12.74
CA ILE A 280 -24.60 0.83 14.13
C ILE A 280 -23.37 0.32 14.89
N LYS A 281 -23.02 -0.93 14.69
CA LYS A 281 -21.82 -1.54 15.28
C LYS A 281 -20.55 -0.84 14.84
N GLU A 282 -20.40 -0.57 13.53
CA GLU A 282 -19.19 0.01 12.99
C GLU A 282 -19.02 1.48 13.38
N VAL A 283 -20.08 2.29 13.30
CA VAL A 283 -20.02 3.70 13.72
C VAL A 283 -19.62 3.81 15.20
N ALA A 284 -20.27 3.06 16.08
CA ALA A 284 -19.93 3.10 17.51
C ALA A 284 -18.52 2.59 17.80
N ARG A 285 -18.05 1.56 17.09
CA ARG A 285 -16.69 1.05 17.18
C ARG A 285 -15.66 2.11 16.78
N GLU A 286 -15.86 2.74 15.63
CA GLU A 286 -14.93 3.76 15.11
C GLU A 286 -14.89 5.03 15.96
N MET A 287 -15.98 5.35 16.66
CA MET A 287 -15.99 6.43 17.65
C MET A 287 -15.19 6.10 18.91
N THR A 288 -15.16 4.84 19.33
CA THR A 288 -14.59 4.44 20.63
C THR A 288 -13.19 3.82 20.55
N LEU A 289 -12.83 3.22 19.42
CA LEU A 289 -11.50 2.66 19.19
C LEU A 289 -10.44 3.77 19.22
N LYS A 290 -9.41 3.63 20.06
CA LYS A 290 -8.39 4.65 20.34
C LYS A 290 -9.01 5.99 20.75
N ALA A 291 -10.15 5.97 21.44
CA ALA A 291 -10.95 7.17 21.78
C ALA A 291 -11.23 8.07 20.56
N GLY A 292 -11.51 7.47 19.40
CA GLY A 292 -11.75 8.17 18.14
C GLY A 292 -10.55 8.92 17.54
N GLN A 293 -9.35 8.79 18.13
CA GLN A 293 -8.13 9.44 17.64
C GLN A 293 -7.50 8.64 16.49
N ARG A 294 -8.27 8.46 15.43
CA ARG A 294 -7.85 7.78 14.20
C ARG A 294 -8.10 8.70 13.01
N CYS A 295 -7.13 8.75 12.13
CA CYS A 295 -7.27 9.50 10.87
C CYS A 295 -8.44 8.98 10.03
N THR A 296 -8.78 7.70 10.20
CA THR A 296 -9.88 7.01 9.50
C THR A 296 -11.19 6.97 10.30
N ALA A 297 -11.29 7.52 11.52
CA ALA A 297 -12.52 7.45 12.31
C ALA A 297 -13.72 8.07 11.59
N ILE A 298 -14.90 7.49 11.80
CA ILE A 298 -16.16 7.99 11.21
C ILE A 298 -16.56 9.31 11.88
N ARG A 299 -16.44 10.40 11.14
CA ARG A 299 -16.83 11.74 11.59
C ARG A 299 -18.25 12.11 11.16
N ARG A 300 -18.73 11.55 10.05
CA ARG A 300 -20.03 11.85 9.45
C ARG A 300 -20.79 10.55 9.19
N ALA A 301 -21.87 10.36 9.94
CA ALA A 301 -22.79 9.24 9.83
C ALA A 301 -23.96 9.67 8.94
N ILE A 302 -23.93 9.27 7.66
CA ILE A 302 -24.89 9.68 6.61
C ILE A 302 -25.96 8.60 6.49
N VAL A 303 -27.23 8.96 6.74
CA VAL A 303 -28.32 7.98 6.85
C VAL A 303 -29.56 8.45 6.08
N PRO A 304 -30.45 7.54 5.61
CA PRO A 304 -31.74 7.95 5.09
C PRO A 304 -32.49 8.81 6.13
N ALA A 305 -33.05 9.94 5.71
CA ALA A 305 -33.75 10.86 6.62
C ALA A 305 -34.85 10.16 7.43
N ALA A 306 -35.51 9.17 6.82
CA ALA A 306 -36.55 8.38 7.49
C ALA A 306 -36.03 7.50 8.65
N TYR A 307 -34.72 7.23 8.74
CA TYR A 307 -34.13 6.36 9.78
C TYR A 307 -33.28 7.12 10.79
N THR A 308 -33.24 8.47 10.71
CA THR A 308 -32.34 9.31 11.53
C THR A 308 -32.56 9.09 13.01
N ASP A 309 -33.82 9.11 13.49
CA ASP A 309 -34.14 8.97 14.91
C ASP A 309 -33.82 7.58 15.44
N GLU A 310 -34.10 6.52 14.66
CA GLU A 310 -33.75 5.13 15.00
C GLU A 310 -32.25 4.94 15.08
N VAL A 311 -31.48 5.54 14.16
CA VAL A 311 -30.01 5.49 14.17
C VAL A 311 -29.48 6.21 15.41
N ILE A 312 -29.94 7.41 15.72
CA ILE A 312 -29.52 8.16 16.91
C ILE A 312 -29.79 7.35 18.18
N LYS A 313 -30.99 6.80 18.30
CA LYS A 313 -31.39 5.94 19.44
C LYS A 313 -30.51 4.70 19.56
N ALA A 314 -30.26 3.98 18.45
CA ALA A 314 -29.45 2.77 18.43
C ALA A 314 -27.98 3.07 18.76
N LEU A 315 -27.39 4.12 18.19
CA LEU A 315 -26.03 4.57 18.50
C LEU A 315 -25.91 5.01 19.96
N GLY A 316 -26.83 5.83 20.47
CA GLY A 316 -26.84 6.27 21.86
C GLY A 316 -26.87 5.09 22.84
N LYS A 317 -27.75 4.10 22.60
CA LYS A 317 -27.80 2.85 23.41
C LYS A 317 -26.48 2.10 23.39
N ARG A 318 -25.84 2.01 22.23
CA ARG A 318 -24.59 1.28 22.09
C ARG A 318 -23.41 2.01 22.73
N LEU A 319 -23.32 3.33 22.56
CA LEU A 319 -22.29 4.19 23.15
C LEU A 319 -22.38 4.23 24.68
N ALA A 320 -23.59 4.23 25.25
CA ALA A 320 -23.82 4.15 26.69
C ALA A 320 -23.20 2.88 27.33
N GLY A 321 -23.04 1.80 26.56
CA GLY A 321 -22.36 0.58 26.99
C GLY A 321 -20.82 0.64 26.89
N SER A 322 -20.22 1.75 26.45
CA SER A 322 -18.77 1.89 26.30
C SER A 322 -18.16 2.47 27.58
N THR A 323 -17.54 1.61 28.39
CA THR A 323 -16.89 2.02 29.65
C THR A 323 -15.61 2.81 29.34
N LEU A 324 -15.60 4.09 29.75
CA LEU A 324 -14.43 4.99 29.69
C LEU A 324 -13.60 4.84 30.98
N GLY A 325 -12.29 4.70 30.88
CA GLY A 325 -11.46 4.58 32.08
C GLY A 325 -10.01 4.24 31.83
N ASP A 326 -9.36 3.76 32.89
CA ASP A 326 -8.01 3.21 32.81
C ASP A 326 -8.01 1.90 31.99
N PRO A 327 -7.29 1.82 30.88
CA PRO A 327 -7.18 0.60 30.06
C PRO A 327 -6.65 -0.63 30.82
N ALA A 328 -5.99 -0.46 31.96
CA ALA A 328 -5.52 -1.55 32.81
C ALA A 328 -6.65 -2.20 33.63
N VAL A 329 -7.79 -1.52 33.77
CA VAL A 329 -8.94 -2.04 34.52
C VAL A 329 -9.80 -2.90 33.62
N GLU A 330 -10.13 -4.11 34.09
CA GLU A 330 -10.99 -5.05 33.36
C GLU A 330 -12.36 -4.44 33.06
N GLY A 331 -12.86 -4.64 31.85
CA GLY A 331 -14.15 -4.11 31.40
C GLY A 331 -14.08 -2.70 30.81
N VAL A 332 -12.97 -1.98 30.95
CA VAL A 332 -12.77 -0.69 30.26
C VAL A 332 -12.59 -0.95 28.76
N ARG A 333 -13.40 -0.26 27.95
CA ARG A 333 -13.42 -0.40 26.49
C ARG A 333 -12.85 0.78 25.74
N MET A 334 -12.76 1.94 26.38
CA MET A 334 -12.19 3.16 25.81
C MET A 334 -11.28 3.82 26.83
N GLY A 335 -10.04 4.09 26.45
CA GLY A 335 -9.07 4.84 27.25
C GLY A 335 -9.17 6.34 27.03
N PRO A 336 -8.26 7.14 27.64
CA PRO A 336 -8.20 8.58 27.44
C PRO A 336 -7.66 8.97 26.05
N LEU A 337 -7.75 10.24 25.71
CA LEU A 337 -6.98 10.86 24.62
C LEU A 337 -5.49 10.85 24.97
N ALA A 338 -4.65 11.08 23.96
CA ALA A 338 -3.19 11.01 24.14
C ALA A 338 -2.62 12.09 25.08
N SER A 339 -3.32 13.21 25.26
CA SER A 339 -2.89 14.29 26.14
C SER A 339 -4.05 15.23 26.51
N ARG A 340 -3.88 16.01 27.59
CA ARG A 340 -4.83 17.07 27.97
C ARG A 340 -4.94 18.19 26.91
N ALA A 341 -3.87 18.45 26.16
CA ALA A 341 -3.94 19.37 25.04
C ALA A 341 -4.92 18.88 23.97
N GLN A 342 -4.97 17.57 23.71
CA GLN A 342 -5.96 16.98 22.79
C GLN A 342 -7.39 17.09 23.33
N VAL A 343 -7.60 17.00 24.64
CA VAL A 343 -8.92 17.24 25.26
C VAL A 343 -9.40 18.66 24.96
N ALA A 344 -8.52 19.63 25.11
CA ALA A 344 -8.86 21.04 24.82
C ALA A 344 -9.20 21.27 23.34
N GLU A 345 -8.43 20.68 22.42
CA GLU A 345 -8.68 20.79 20.98
C GLU A 345 -9.99 20.09 20.56
N VAL A 346 -10.30 18.91 21.12
CA VAL A 346 -11.55 18.22 20.83
C VAL A 346 -12.75 19.01 21.36
N ARG A 347 -12.67 19.57 22.56
CA ARG A 347 -13.72 20.48 23.11
C ARG A 347 -13.97 21.64 22.16
N LYS A 348 -12.93 22.36 21.77
CA LYS A 348 -13.01 23.49 20.84
C LYS A 348 -13.65 23.08 19.50
N SER A 349 -13.29 21.92 18.97
CA SER A 349 -13.87 21.40 17.74
C SER A 349 -15.34 21.07 17.89
N VAL A 350 -15.74 20.42 18.98
CA VAL A 350 -17.16 20.14 19.29
C VAL A 350 -17.95 21.42 19.42
N ASP A 351 -17.43 22.43 20.11
CA ASP A 351 -18.11 23.75 20.26
C ASP A 351 -18.27 24.43 18.89
N GLY A 352 -17.30 24.30 18.00
CA GLY A 352 -17.44 24.78 16.62
C GLY A 352 -18.52 24.03 15.83
N ILE A 353 -18.64 22.72 16.00
CA ILE A 353 -19.66 21.91 15.31
C ILE A 353 -21.08 22.20 15.89
N LYS A 354 -21.20 22.53 17.18
CA LYS A 354 -22.47 22.90 17.82
C LYS A 354 -23.16 24.10 17.16
N ALA A 355 -22.42 24.92 16.42
CA ALA A 355 -23.02 26.01 15.64
C ALA A 355 -23.97 25.51 14.53
N ALA A 356 -23.83 24.25 14.12
CA ALA A 356 -24.55 23.62 13.00
C ALA A 356 -25.25 22.30 13.38
N ALA A 357 -25.00 21.75 14.57
CA ALA A 357 -25.51 20.46 15.00
C ALA A 357 -25.82 20.43 16.49
N ALA A 358 -26.93 19.81 16.86
CA ALA A 358 -27.32 19.62 18.25
C ALA A 358 -26.62 18.37 18.84
N VAL A 359 -26.21 18.43 20.11
CA VAL A 359 -25.75 17.27 20.85
C VAL A 359 -26.94 16.36 21.16
N VAL A 360 -26.89 15.10 20.73
CA VAL A 360 -27.96 14.12 20.96
C VAL A 360 -27.53 12.99 21.90
N PHE A 361 -26.21 12.85 22.15
CA PHE A 361 -25.67 11.91 23.13
C PHE A 361 -24.30 12.40 23.63
N GLY A 362 -24.04 12.19 24.93
CA GLY A 362 -22.79 12.53 25.61
C GLY A 362 -22.74 13.96 26.14
N ASP A 363 -21.97 14.16 27.22
CA ASP A 363 -21.73 15.46 27.85
C ASP A 363 -20.27 15.50 28.35
N TYR A 364 -19.45 16.34 27.77
CA TYR A 364 -18.03 16.43 28.13
C TYR A 364 -17.78 17.21 29.46
N ASP A 365 -18.80 17.81 30.05
CA ASP A 365 -18.70 18.44 31.37
C ASP A 365 -19.16 17.51 32.50
N ASN A 366 -20.04 16.52 32.17
CA ASN A 366 -20.59 15.59 33.13
C ASN A 366 -20.48 14.12 32.63
N PHE A 367 -19.39 13.42 32.97
CA PHE A 367 -19.17 12.01 32.62
C PHE A 367 -18.38 11.28 33.71
N SER A 368 -18.49 9.97 33.74
CA SER A 368 -17.80 9.09 34.69
C SER A 368 -16.58 8.43 34.07
N VAL A 369 -15.56 8.20 34.89
CA VAL A 369 -14.32 7.49 34.52
C VAL A 369 -14.11 6.34 35.47
N THR A 370 -13.78 5.17 34.94
CA THR A 370 -13.56 3.94 35.73
C THR A 370 -12.07 3.77 35.99
N GLY A 371 -11.69 3.59 37.26
CA GLY A 371 -10.33 3.22 37.69
C GLY A 371 -9.29 4.32 37.59
N ALA A 372 -9.67 5.56 37.29
CA ALA A 372 -8.76 6.69 37.20
C ALA A 372 -9.41 8.01 37.65
N ASP A 373 -8.58 9.02 37.89
CA ASP A 373 -9.01 10.38 38.21
C ASP A 373 -9.31 11.15 36.90
N ARG A 374 -10.59 11.50 36.71
CA ARG A 374 -11.07 12.24 35.54
C ARG A 374 -10.30 13.54 35.27
N ASP A 375 -9.96 14.27 36.34
CA ASP A 375 -9.41 15.62 36.23
C ASP A 375 -7.88 15.61 36.04
N LYS A 376 -7.21 14.48 36.32
CA LYS A 376 -5.77 14.27 36.09
C LYS A 376 -5.49 13.72 34.71
N GLY A 377 -6.25 12.70 34.27
CA GLY A 377 -6.08 12.08 32.97
C GLY A 377 -6.61 12.91 31.79
N ALA A 378 -6.37 12.43 30.60
CA ALA A 378 -6.83 13.07 29.36
C ALA A 378 -8.17 12.48 28.86
N PHE A 379 -9.13 12.31 29.76
CA PHE A 379 -10.40 11.67 29.44
C PHE A 379 -11.37 12.58 28.67
N PHE A 380 -12.09 11.99 27.72
CA PHE A 380 -13.14 12.65 26.97
C PHE A 380 -14.24 11.61 26.61
N PRO A 381 -15.53 11.90 26.86
CA PRO A 381 -16.61 10.93 26.63
C PRO A 381 -16.98 10.82 25.14
N PRO A 382 -17.62 9.73 24.70
CA PRO A 382 -18.21 9.64 23.38
C PRO A 382 -19.33 10.67 23.23
N MET A 383 -19.33 11.38 22.09
CA MET A 383 -20.34 12.39 21.77
C MET A 383 -20.93 12.17 20.39
N LEU A 384 -22.26 12.20 20.30
CA LEU A 384 -23.00 12.13 19.05
C LEU A 384 -23.74 13.46 18.84
N LEU A 385 -23.57 14.05 17.67
CA LEU A 385 -24.29 15.26 17.26
C LEU A 385 -25.25 14.91 16.12
N HIS A 386 -26.28 15.72 15.94
CA HIS A 386 -27.22 15.63 14.82
C HIS A 386 -27.25 16.95 14.07
N CYS A 387 -26.97 16.93 12.79
CA CYS A 387 -27.08 18.07 11.88
C CYS A 387 -28.41 17.96 11.11
N ALA A 388 -29.38 18.80 11.45
CA ALA A 388 -30.71 18.74 10.86
C ALA A 388 -30.75 19.30 9.42
N ASP A 389 -29.86 20.25 9.10
CA ASP A 389 -29.71 20.82 7.75
C ASP A 389 -28.27 20.63 7.22
N PRO A 390 -27.91 19.41 6.80
CA PRO A 390 -26.55 19.12 6.39
C PRO A 390 -26.14 19.75 5.05
N LEU A 391 -27.09 20.20 4.24
CA LEU A 391 -26.81 20.93 3.00
C LEU A 391 -26.65 22.43 3.21
N GLY A 392 -27.34 23.00 4.19
CA GLY A 392 -27.34 24.46 4.50
C GLY A 392 -26.17 24.90 5.38
N THR A 393 -25.40 23.97 5.95
CA THR A 393 -24.30 24.29 6.87
C THR A 393 -22.94 23.75 6.39
N SER A 394 -21.87 24.42 6.82
CA SER A 394 -20.50 23.96 6.54
C SER A 394 -19.77 23.40 7.76
N ALA A 395 -20.10 23.84 8.98
CA ALA A 395 -19.30 23.49 10.17
C ALA A 395 -19.12 21.98 10.39
N ALA A 396 -20.18 21.18 10.17
CA ALA A 396 -20.13 19.73 10.28
C ALA A 396 -19.33 19.06 9.14
N HIS A 397 -18.99 19.80 8.08
CA HIS A 397 -18.18 19.35 6.94
C HIS A 397 -16.78 19.99 6.91
N ASP A 398 -16.50 20.96 7.78
CA ASP A 398 -15.24 21.69 7.81
C ASP A 398 -14.39 21.39 9.06
N ILE A 399 -15.02 21.06 10.18
CA ILE A 399 -14.34 20.89 11.48
C ILE A 399 -14.17 19.39 11.78
N GLU A 400 -12.93 18.95 11.96
CA GLU A 400 -12.61 17.64 12.48
C GLU A 400 -12.43 17.69 14.00
N ALA A 401 -13.30 16.98 14.74
CA ALA A 401 -13.07 16.69 16.15
C ALA A 401 -12.29 15.39 16.29
N PHE A 402 -10.97 15.48 16.49
CA PHE A 402 -10.07 14.32 16.53
C PHE A 402 -10.15 13.57 17.88
N GLY A 403 -11.35 13.07 18.17
CA GLY A 403 -11.76 12.37 19.39
C GLY A 403 -12.97 11.49 19.15
N PRO A 404 -13.62 10.98 20.20
CA PRO A 404 -14.77 10.05 20.09
C PRO A 404 -16.08 10.79 19.71
N VAL A 405 -16.05 11.49 18.59
CA VAL A 405 -17.12 12.38 18.12
C VAL A 405 -17.55 12.04 16.72
N SER A 406 -18.88 11.93 16.48
CA SER A 406 -19.46 11.77 15.14
C SER A 406 -20.73 12.58 15.01
N THR A 407 -21.07 12.98 13.76
CA THR A 407 -22.28 13.77 13.45
C THR A 407 -23.19 12.99 12.52
N VAL A 408 -24.42 12.76 12.93
CA VAL A 408 -25.49 12.13 12.12
C VAL A 408 -26.09 13.17 11.18
N MET A 409 -26.29 12.77 9.92
CA MET A 409 -26.81 13.61 8.83
C MET A 409 -27.84 12.83 8.01
N GLY A 410 -29.06 13.35 7.86
CA GLY A 410 -30.09 12.75 7.03
C GLY A 410 -29.92 13.06 5.55
N TYR A 411 -30.26 12.12 4.66
CA TYR A 411 -30.36 12.34 3.22
C TYR A 411 -31.72 11.85 2.68
N ARG A 412 -32.17 12.41 1.56
CA ARG A 412 -33.46 12.10 0.92
C ARG A 412 -33.33 11.02 -0.16
N ASP A 413 -32.23 11.05 -0.90
CA ASP A 413 -31.91 10.11 -1.97
C ASP A 413 -30.39 9.87 -2.09
N VAL A 414 -29.98 8.88 -2.89
CA VAL A 414 -28.58 8.49 -3.03
C VAL A 414 -27.72 9.61 -3.63
N ALA A 415 -28.29 10.43 -4.52
CA ALA A 415 -27.55 11.54 -5.11
C ALA A 415 -27.19 12.59 -4.05
N GLU A 416 -28.12 12.91 -3.17
CA GLU A 416 -27.87 13.78 -2.01
C GLU A 416 -26.88 13.18 -1.02
N ALA A 417 -26.96 11.86 -0.77
CA ALA A 417 -25.98 11.16 0.06
C ALA A 417 -24.56 11.28 -0.49
N CYS A 418 -24.41 11.12 -1.82
CA CYS A 418 -23.13 11.32 -2.51
C CYS A 418 -22.64 12.76 -2.39
N GLU A 419 -23.54 13.75 -2.49
CA GLU A 419 -23.18 15.16 -2.30
C GLU A 419 -22.69 15.43 -0.88
N LEU A 420 -23.38 14.92 0.14
CA LEU A 420 -22.95 15.02 1.53
C LEU A 420 -21.58 14.37 1.75
N ALA A 421 -21.33 13.20 1.16
CA ALA A 421 -20.03 12.54 1.24
C ALA A 421 -18.90 13.42 0.69
N LYS A 422 -19.10 14.08 -0.47
CA LYS A 422 -18.12 14.95 -1.13
C LYS A 422 -17.84 16.25 -0.36
N ARG A 423 -18.78 16.75 0.45
CA ARG A 423 -18.62 17.98 1.24
C ARG A 423 -17.48 17.93 2.26
N GLY A 424 -16.95 16.73 2.57
CA GLY A 424 -15.69 16.60 3.31
C GLY A 424 -14.47 17.13 2.57
N LYS A 425 -14.58 17.49 1.29
CA LYS A 425 -13.52 18.08 0.45
C LYS A 425 -12.28 17.20 0.31
N GLY A 426 -12.46 15.89 0.41
CA GLY A 426 -11.42 14.87 0.42
C GLY A 426 -11.33 14.15 1.77
N SER A 427 -11.23 12.83 1.72
CA SER A 427 -11.15 11.99 2.91
C SER A 427 -10.29 10.76 2.65
N LEU A 428 -9.74 10.18 3.72
CA LEU A 428 -8.95 8.96 3.66
C LEU A 428 -9.82 7.76 3.30
N CYS A 429 -11.02 7.66 3.89
CA CYS A 429 -11.91 6.55 3.63
C CYS A 429 -13.39 6.93 3.77
N GLY A 430 -14.24 6.08 3.20
CA GLY A 430 -15.67 6.06 3.40
C GLY A 430 -16.15 4.61 3.51
N SER A 431 -17.33 4.40 4.10
CA SER A 431 -18.00 3.10 4.09
C SER A 431 -19.45 3.23 3.68
N LEU A 432 -19.96 2.19 3.05
CA LEU A 432 -21.38 2.04 2.71
C LEU A 432 -21.89 0.69 3.21
N PHE A 433 -23.02 0.69 3.89
CA PHE A 433 -23.73 -0.50 4.35
C PHE A 433 -25.01 -0.66 3.53
N THR A 434 -25.04 -1.61 2.61
CA THR A 434 -26.15 -1.88 1.70
C THR A 434 -26.11 -3.32 1.22
N ALA A 435 -27.26 -3.92 0.95
CA ALA A 435 -27.38 -5.19 0.26
C ALA A 435 -27.56 -5.04 -1.26
N SER A 436 -27.75 -3.80 -1.74
CA SER A 436 -27.96 -3.46 -3.15
C SER A 436 -26.65 -3.18 -3.88
N ASP A 437 -26.29 -4.01 -4.84
CA ASP A 437 -25.10 -3.81 -5.67
C ASP A 437 -25.25 -2.57 -6.59
N ASP A 438 -26.48 -2.19 -6.97
CA ASP A 438 -26.76 -0.98 -7.76
C ASP A 438 -26.50 0.29 -6.95
N VAL A 439 -26.99 0.35 -5.70
CA VAL A 439 -26.67 1.45 -4.77
C VAL A 439 -25.17 1.52 -4.51
N ALA A 440 -24.52 0.38 -4.31
CA ALA A 440 -23.08 0.33 -4.11
C ALA A 440 -22.32 0.91 -5.32
N ARG A 441 -22.71 0.55 -6.54
CA ARG A 441 -22.12 1.08 -7.76
C ARG A 441 -22.31 2.59 -7.90
N GLU A 442 -23.52 3.10 -7.64
CA GLU A 442 -23.85 4.52 -7.73
C GLU A 442 -23.02 5.34 -6.73
N VAL A 443 -22.96 4.91 -5.46
CA VAL A 443 -22.18 5.58 -4.42
C VAL A 443 -20.68 5.56 -4.73
N VAL A 444 -20.13 4.43 -5.17
CA VAL A 444 -18.71 4.35 -5.53
C VAL A 444 -18.38 5.32 -6.65
N LEU A 445 -19.11 5.28 -7.75
CA LEU A 445 -18.84 6.17 -8.90
C LEU A 445 -19.12 7.64 -8.57
N GLY A 446 -20.10 7.90 -7.70
CA GLY A 446 -20.46 9.24 -7.27
C GLY A 446 -19.48 9.86 -6.28
N THR A 447 -18.66 9.07 -5.56
CA THR A 447 -17.83 9.58 -4.45
C THR A 447 -16.34 9.25 -4.54
N ALA A 448 -15.92 8.28 -5.35
CA ALA A 448 -14.53 7.78 -5.39
C ALA A 448 -13.49 8.88 -5.63
N ALA A 449 -13.79 9.89 -6.43
CA ALA A 449 -12.88 11.01 -6.71
C ALA A 449 -12.51 11.84 -5.45
N PHE A 450 -13.27 11.72 -4.36
CA PHE A 450 -13.07 12.45 -3.10
C PHE A 450 -12.54 11.57 -1.97
N HIS A 451 -12.27 10.29 -2.21
CA HIS A 451 -11.90 9.34 -1.16
C HIS A 451 -10.73 8.47 -1.58
N GLY A 452 -9.82 8.20 -0.66
CA GLY A 452 -8.70 7.29 -0.90
C GLY A 452 -9.14 5.82 -0.93
N ARG A 453 -10.13 5.45 -0.07
CA ARG A 453 -10.64 4.08 0.04
C ARG A 453 -12.14 4.07 0.36
N LEU A 454 -12.86 3.13 -0.25
CA LEU A 454 -14.26 2.85 0.06
C LEU A 454 -14.41 1.41 0.54
N ASN A 455 -15.08 1.21 1.70
CA ASN A 455 -15.39 -0.11 2.27
C ASN A 455 -16.90 -0.38 2.10
N LEU A 456 -17.24 -1.39 1.30
CA LEU A 456 -18.62 -1.76 1.01
C LEU A 456 -18.97 -3.01 1.83
N VAL A 457 -19.98 -2.90 2.68
CA VAL A 457 -20.33 -3.94 3.65
C VAL A 457 -21.79 -4.35 3.49
N SER A 458 -22.02 -5.66 3.43
CA SER A 458 -23.32 -6.28 3.48
C SER A 458 -23.27 -7.54 4.34
N ARG A 459 -24.41 -8.16 4.57
CA ARG A 459 -24.49 -9.50 5.23
C ARG A 459 -23.60 -10.53 4.56
N ARG A 460 -23.32 -10.41 3.24
CA ARG A 460 -22.44 -11.33 2.51
C ARG A 460 -20.96 -11.24 2.92
N SER A 461 -20.51 -10.07 3.40
CA SER A 461 -19.12 -9.81 3.80
C SER A 461 -18.95 -9.58 5.31
N ALA A 462 -20.03 -9.62 6.09
CA ALA A 462 -20.07 -9.20 7.49
C ALA A 462 -19.02 -9.87 8.39
N LYS A 463 -18.70 -11.15 8.14
CA LYS A 463 -17.75 -11.94 8.93
C LYS A 463 -16.29 -11.74 8.56
N GLU A 464 -16.01 -11.30 7.34
CA GLU A 464 -14.65 -11.26 6.77
C GLU A 464 -14.18 -9.85 6.39
N GLN A 465 -15.05 -8.84 6.50
CA GLN A 465 -14.68 -7.46 6.22
C GLN A 465 -13.63 -6.94 7.22
N THR A 466 -12.74 -6.09 6.75
CA THR A 466 -11.59 -5.61 7.54
C THR A 466 -11.91 -4.45 8.48
N GLY A 467 -13.08 -3.83 8.34
CA GLY A 467 -13.51 -2.63 9.06
C GLY A 467 -13.23 -1.33 8.31
N HIS A 468 -14.04 -0.33 8.62
CA HIS A 468 -13.97 1.01 8.03
C HIS A 468 -12.57 1.61 8.12
N GLY A 469 -12.02 1.61 9.30
CA GLY A 469 -10.79 2.31 9.63
C GLY A 469 -9.51 1.48 9.48
N SER A 470 -9.53 0.29 8.87
CA SER A 470 -8.36 -0.58 8.77
C SER A 470 -7.58 -0.33 7.47
N PRO A 471 -6.48 0.45 7.49
CA PRO A 471 -5.63 0.59 6.32
C PRO A 471 -4.83 -0.70 6.13
N LEU A 472 -4.82 -1.22 4.90
CA LEU A 472 -4.09 -2.42 4.53
C LEU A 472 -2.91 -2.06 3.65
N PRO A 473 -1.71 -2.62 3.88
CA PRO A 473 -0.53 -2.33 3.04
C PRO A 473 -0.70 -2.67 1.56
N HIS A 474 -1.66 -3.56 1.22
CA HIS A 474 -1.99 -3.94 -0.15
C HIS A 474 -2.79 -2.86 -0.91
N MET A 475 -3.52 -2.01 -0.18
CA MET A 475 -4.43 -1.00 -0.70
C MET A 475 -3.91 0.40 -0.35
N VAL A 476 -4.27 1.41 -1.15
CA VAL A 476 -3.88 2.78 -0.87
C VAL A 476 -4.40 3.24 0.50
N HIS A 477 -3.53 3.90 1.26
CA HIS A 477 -3.87 4.71 2.42
C HIS A 477 -3.44 6.15 2.11
N GLY A 478 -4.38 7.05 2.12
CA GLY A 478 -4.22 8.43 1.68
C GLY A 478 -5.57 8.95 1.20
N GLY A 479 -5.61 10.13 0.68
CA GLY A 479 -6.84 10.70 0.14
C GLY A 479 -6.62 12.07 -0.50
N PRO A 480 -7.52 12.48 -1.40
CA PRO A 480 -7.39 13.74 -2.13
C PRO A 480 -7.72 14.95 -1.25
N GLY A 481 -7.44 16.13 -1.74
CA GLY A 481 -7.86 17.40 -1.20
C GLY A 481 -7.45 17.61 0.26
N ARG A 482 -8.43 17.75 1.16
CA ARG A 482 -8.23 17.95 2.60
C ARG A 482 -7.36 16.87 3.24
N ALA A 483 -7.48 15.63 2.81
CA ALA A 483 -6.69 14.51 3.32
C ALA A 483 -5.19 14.59 2.96
N GLY A 484 -4.77 15.59 2.19
CA GLY A 484 -3.38 15.89 1.92
C GLY A 484 -2.92 15.61 0.49
N GLY A 485 -3.62 14.74 -0.24
CA GLY A 485 -3.27 14.36 -1.62
C GLY A 485 -2.13 13.34 -1.71
N GLY A 486 -1.71 12.75 -0.58
CA GLY A 486 -0.67 11.72 -0.54
C GLY A 486 -1.22 10.32 -0.80
N GLU A 487 -0.33 9.43 -1.17
CA GLU A 487 -0.56 7.98 -1.19
C GLU A 487 0.48 7.32 -0.28
N GLU A 488 0.04 6.79 0.85
CA GLU A 488 0.83 5.93 1.72
C GLU A 488 0.37 4.48 1.53
N MET A 489 1.27 3.51 1.71
CA MET A 489 0.97 2.12 1.40
C MET A 489 0.44 1.95 -0.06
N GLY A 490 -0.43 1.03 -0.35
CA GLY A 490 -0.91 0.81 -1.73
C GLY A 490 -0.01 -0.10 -2.54
N GLY A 491 0.65 -1.04 -1.88
CA GLY A 491 1.53 -2.00 -2.52
C GLY A 491 2.76 -1.34 -3.14
N MET A 492 3.07 -1.69 -4.38
CA MET A 492 4.29 -1.18 -5.04
C MET A 492 4.24 0.30 -5.40
N ARG A 493 3.06 0.92 -5.48
CA ARG A 493 2.97 2.37 -5.78
C ARG A 493 3.69 3.22 -4.74
N SER A 494 3.58 2.86 -3.46
CA SER A 494 4.30 3.57 -2.40
C SER A 494 5.83 3.40 -2.48
N VAL A 495 6.31 2.26 -2.94
CA VAL A 495 7.74 2.03 -3.21
C VAL A 495 8.22 2.94 -4.34
N MET A 496 7.42 3.06 -5.43
CA MET A 496 7.75 3.92 -6.57
C MET A 496 7.87 5.40 -6.19
N HIS A 497 7.22 5.85 -5.13
CA HIS A 497 7.35 7.22 -4.62
C HIS A 497 8.80 7.58 -4.23
N TYR A 498 9.59 6.60 -3.82
CA TYR A 498 10.99 6.74 -3.41
C TYR A 498 11.99 6.40 -4.53
N LEU A 499 11.49 6.11 -5.75
CA LEU A 499 12.30 5.83 -6.92
C LEU A 499 12.20 6.98 -7.95
N GLN A 500 13.30 7.28 -8.62
CA GLN A 500 13.27 8.14 -9.80
C GLN A 500 12.98 7.29 -11.03
N ARG A 501 11.91 7.61 -11.74
CA ARG A 501 11.52 7.01 -13.01
C ARG A 501 12.10 7.82 -14.16
N THR A 502 12.98 7.21 -14.94
CA THR A 502 13.70 7.86 -16.05
C THR A 502 13.39 7.17 -17.37
N ALA A 503 12.99 7.92 -18.38
CA ALA A 503 12.83 7.42 -19.74
C ALA A 503 14.21 7.28 -20.40
N VAL A 504 14.55 6.05 -20.81
CA VAL A 504 15.77 5.73 -21.55
C VAL A 504 15.41 5.42 -22.98
N GLN A 505 16.04 6.10 -23.94
CA GLN A 505 15.78 5.98 -25.38
C GLN A 505 17.06 5.58 -26.09
N ALA A 506 17.03 4.45 -26.79
CA ALA A 506 18.23 3.93 -27.47
C ALA A 506 17.88 2.86 -28.51
N HIS A 507 18.92 2.31 -29.16
CA HIS A 507 18.82 1.09 -29.95
C HIS A 507 18.42 -0.09 -29.05
N PRO A 508 17.62 -1.06 -29.51
CA PRO A 508 17.21 -2.25 -28.74
C PRO A 508 18.35 -2.97 -28.03
N GLN A 509 19.51 -3.10 -28.66
CA GLN A 509 20.68 -3.72 -28.03
C GLN A 509 21.16 -2.97 -26.80
N THR A 510 21.16 -1.62 -26.87
CA THR A 510 21.54 -0.77 -25.72
C THR A 510 20.51 -0.89 -24.58
N ILE A 511 19.21 -0.86 -24.93
CA ILE A 511 18.14 -1.05 -23.92
C ILE A 511 18.26 -2.42 -23.25
N THR A 512 18.51 -3.47 -24.03
CA THR A 512 18.73 -4.83 -23.48
C THR A 512 19.91 -4.83 -22.50
N ARG A 513 21.02 -4.18 -22.85
CA ARG A 513 22.21 -4.14 -21.98
C ARG A 513 21.99 -3.35 -20.69
N VAL A 514 21.27 -2.23 -20.79
CA VAL A 514 20.95 -1.36 -19.64
C VAL A 514 19.97 -2.02 -18.68
N THR A 515 18.94 -2.68 -19.23
CA THR A 515 17.84 -3.20 -18.42
C THR A 515 18.03 -4.65 -17.98
N GLY A 516 18.92 -5.41 -18.62
CA GLY A 516 19.03 -6.85 -18.44
C GLY A 516 17.83 -7.63 -19.02
N VAL A 517 16.94 -6.96 -19.76
CA VAL A 517 15.75 -7.55 -20.39
C VAL A 517 15.88 -7.45 -21.89
N TRP A 518 15.88 -8.59 -22.59
CA TRP A 518 15.97 -8.60 -24.04
C TRP A 518 14.83 -7.79 -24.68
N THR A 519 15.21 -6.99 -25.65
CA THR A 519 14.30 -6.11 -26.38
C THR A 519 14.32 -6.52 -27.85
N LYS A 520 13.14 -6.71 -28.45
CA LYS A 520 13.02 -7.08 -29.86
C LYS A 520 13.83 -6.11 -30.75
N GLY A 521 14.66 -6.67 -31.64
CA GLY A 521 15.61 -5.93 -32.45
C GLY A 521 17.02 -5.85 -31.86
N ALA A 522 17.25 -6.36 -30.63
CA ALA A 522 18.59 -6.58 -30.11
C ALA A 522 19.21 -7.83 -30.74
N ASP A 523 20.55 -7.88 -30.72
CA ASP A 523 21.31 -9.02 -31.24
C ASP A 523 20.91 -10.32 -30.53
N THR A 524 20.83 -11.41 -31.31
CA THR A 524 20.61 -12.75 -30.81
C THR A 524 21.78 -13.65 -31.30
N PRO A 525 22.39 -14.47 -30.43
CA PRO A 525 23.39 -15.42 -30.85
C PRO A 525 22.82 -16.41 -31.88
N THR A 526 23.58 -16.72 -32.91
CA THR A 526 23.15 -17.61 -34.01
C THR A 526 23.60 -19.04 -33.86
N ASP A 527 24.55 -19.33 -32.98
CA ASP A 527 25.12 -20.66 -32.76
C ASP A 527 25.09 -21.00 -31.26
N VAL A 528 23.97 -21.55 -30.81
CA VAL A 528 23.75 -21.86 -29.39
C VAL A 528 23.21 -23.27 -29.24
N ALA A 529 23.72 -24.01 -28.26
CA ALA A 529 23.10 -25.23 -27.79
C ALA A 529 21.64 -24.96 -27.40
N HIS A 530 20.77 -25.95 -27.59
CA HIS A 530 19.33 -25.77 -27.28
C HIS A 530 19.14 -25.15 -25.90
N PRO A 531 18.44 -24.00 -25.78
CA PRO A 531 18.36 -23.26 -24.51
C PRO A 531 17.85 -24.10 -23.34
N PHE A 532 16.94 -25.05 -23.59
CA PHE A 532 16.40 -25.94 -22.56
C PHE A 532 17.39 -27.05 -22.11
N SER A 533 18.56 -27.18 -22.75
CA SER A 533 19.65 -28.05 -22.27
C SER A 533 20.59 -27.34 -21.28
N LYS A 534 20.42 -26.03 -21.06
CA LYS A 534 21.29 -25.20 -20.23
C LYS A 534 20.74 -25.06 -18.81
N TYR A 535 21.63 -25.08 -17.80
CA TYR A 535 21.28 -24.65 -16.44
C TYR A 535 20.99 -23.15 -16.38
N PHE A 536 20.27 -22.72 -15.34
CA PHE A 536 19.87 -21.33 -15.17
C PHE A 536 21.03 -20.34 -15.31
N GLU A 537 22.22 -20.67 -14.80
CA GLU A 537 23.41 -19.83 -14.87
C GLU A 537 23.95 -19.70 -16.31
N ASP A 538 23.83 -20.75 -17.10
CA ASP A 538 24.39 -20.83 -18.47
C ASP A 538 23.51 -20.15 -19.53
N ILE A 539 22.22 -19.97 -19.23
CA ILE A 539 21.31 -19.26 -20.12
C ILE A 539 21.68 -17.77 -20.10
N GLN A 540 21.82 -17.17 -21.25
CA GLN A 540 22.07 -15.73 -21.40
C GLN A 540 20.81 -15.03 -21.91
N VAL A 541 20.58 -13.79 -21.45
CA VAL A 541 19.54 -12.91 -22.03
C VAL A 541 19.87 -12.67 -23.49
N GLY A 542 18.91 -12.95 -24.38
CA GLY A 542 19.11 -12.96 -25.83
C GLY A 542 19.39 -14.33 -26.44
N ASP A 543 19.68 -15.39 -25.65
CA ASP A 543 19.75 -16.76 -26.19
C ASP A 543 18.47 -17.08 -26.95
N SER A 544 18.59 -17.48 -28.20
CA SER A 544 17.45 -17.64 -29.11
C SER A 544 17.52 -18.97 -29.87
N LEU A 545 16.35 -19.53 -30.16
CA LEU A 545 16.21 -20.71 -31.00
C LEU A 545 15.20 -20.46 -32.11
N PHE A 546 15.58 -20.79 -33.36
CA PHE A 546 14.65 -20.97 -34.46
C PHE A 546 14.37 -22.45 -34.64
N THR A 547 13.11 -22.84 -34.54
CA THR A 547 12.73 -24.26 -34.68
C THR A 547 12.72 -24.72 -36.13
N HIS A 548 12.60 -26.01 -36.35
CA HIS A 548 12.16 -26.53 -37.64
C HIS A 548 10.71 -26.06 -37.94
N ARG A 549 10.28 -26.24 -39.18
CA ARG A 549 8.95 -25.88 -39.66
C ARG A 549 7.97 -27.04 -39.53
N ARG A 550 6.68 -26.72 -39.34
CA ARG A 550 5.60 -27.71 -39.33
C ARG A 550 4.41 -27.17 -40.13
N THR A 551 3.94 -27.95 -41.10
CA THR A 551 2.72 -27.66 -41.83
C THR A 551 1.49 -28.10 -40.98
N VAL A 552 0.53 -27.21 -40.84
CA VAL A 552 -0.76 -27.48 -40.20
C VAL A 552 -1.66 -28.18 -41.20
N THR A 553 -2.17 -29.33 -40.85
CA THR A 553 -2.98 -30.17 -41.74
C THR A 553 -4.47 -30.14 -41.32
N GLU A 554 -5.35 -30.54 -42.22
CA GLU A 554 -6.78 -30.79 -41.91
C GLU A 554 -6.92 -31.78 -40.73
N ALA A 555 -6.09 -32.85 -40.75
CA ALA A 555 -6.10 -33.83 -39.68
C ALA A 555 -5.76 -33.22 -38.31
N ASP A 556 -4.86 -32.24 -38.24
CA ASP A 556 -4.53 -31.53 -36.99
C ASP A 556 -5.75 -30.81 -36.42
N VAL A 557 -6.51 -30.12 -37.27
CA VAL A 557 -7.71 -29.36 -36.84
C VAL A 557 -8.80 -30.30 -36.36
N VAL A 558 -9.06 -31.39 -37.12
CA VAL A 558 -10.12 -32.35 -36.76
C VAL A 558 -9.75 -33.09 -35.46
N ASN A 559 -8.50 -33.56 -35.34
CA ASN A 559 -8.04 -34.26 -34.15
C ASN A 559 -8.05 -33.35 -32.92
N PHE A 560 -7.66 -32.10 -33.09
CA PHE A 560 -7.69 -31.13 -31.98
C PHE A 560 -9.13 -30.80 -31.55
N ALA A 561 -10.07 -30.65 -32.49
CA ALA A 561 -11.49 -30.50 -32.17
C ALA A 561 -12.02 -31.71 -31.37
N GLY A 562 -11.66 -32.93 -31.78
CA GLY A 562 -12.06 -34.15 -31.08
C GLY A 562 -11.45 -34.27 -29.68
N MET A 563 -10.18 -33.85 -29.51
CA MET A 563 -9.50 -33.86 -28.22
C MET A 563 -9.99 -32.78 -27.26
N SER A 564 -10.21 -31.57 -27.76
CA SER A 564 -10.56 -30.40 -26.95
C SER A 564 -12.06 -30.25 -26.70
N GLY A 565 -12.90 -30.82 -27.58
CA GLY A 565 -14.34 -30.57 -27.61
C GLY A 565 -14.73 -29.24 -28.27
N ASP A 566 -13.77 -28.49 -28.82
CA ASP A 566 -13.99 -27.22 -29.49
C ASP A 566 -14.39 -27.43 -30.95
N TYR A 567 -15.70 -27.60 -31.18
CA TYR A 567 -16.31 -27.71 -32.49
C TYR A 567 -16.89 -26.38 -33.00
N PHE A 568 -16.29 -25.26 -32.59
CA PHE A 568 -16.74 -23.96 -33.10
C PHE A 568 -16.73 -23.94 -34.62
N TYR A 569 -17.78 -23.37 -35.21
CA TYR A 569 -18.04 -23.46 -36.64
C TYR A 569 -16.86 -23.02 -37.51
N ALA A 570 -16.11 -22.00 -37.09
CA ALA A 570 -14.96 -21.49 -37.84
C ALA A 570 -13.83 -22.53 -38.01
N HIS A 571 -13.84 -23.62 -37.24
CA HIS A 571 -12.85 -24.70 -37.32
C HIS A 571 -13.40 -25.91 -38.11
N THR A 572 -14.72 -26.15 -38.07
CA THR A 572 -15.32 -27.43 -38.48
C THR A 572 -16.32 -27.33 -39.61
N ASP A 573 -16.94 -26.15 -39.87
CA ASP A 573 -17.93 -25.94 -40.88
C ASP A 573 -17.39 -25.04 -42.01
N GLU A 574 -17.08 -25.63 -43.17
CA GLU A 574 -16.50 -24.91 -44.30
C GLU A 574 -17.50 -23.87 -44.90
N ILE A 575 -18.80 -24.15 -44.83
CA ILE A 575 -19.81 -23.24 -45.42
C ILE A 575 -19.97 -22.00 -44.55
N ALA A 576 -20.15 -22.21 -43.25
CA ALA A 576 -20.28 -21.11 -42.31
C ALA A 576 -18.97 -20.30 -42.17
N ALA A 577 -17.81 -20.94 -42.28
CA ALA A 577 -16.54 -20.26 -42.19
C ALA A 577 -16.25 -19.31 -43.37
N ARG A 578 -16.80 -19.58 -44.55
CA ARG A 578 -16.69 -18.67 -45.73
C ARG A 578 -17.30 -17.31 -45.47
N ASP A 579 -18.43 -17.27 -44.75
CA ASP A 579 -19.13 -16.04 -44.42
C ASP A 579 -18.60 -15.35 -43.15
N SER A 580 -17.59 -15.94 -42.50
CA SER A 580 -16.93 -15.40 -41.32
C SER A 580 -15.82 -14.41 -41.66
N LEU A 581 -15.31 -13.72 -40.65
CA LEU A 581 -14.15 -12.85 -40.77
C LEU A 581 -12.89 -13.59 -41.26
N PHE A 582 -12.87 -14.92 -41.20
CA PHE A 582 -11.72 -15.75 -41.62
C PHE A 582 -11.80 -16.14 -43.12
N GLY A 583 -12.98 -16.13 -43.74
CA GLY A 583 -13.18 -16.47 -45.14
C GLY A 583 -13.00 -17.95 -45.51
N ARG A 584 -12.52 -18.78 -44.60
CA ARG A 584 -12.34 -20.24 -44.68
C ARG A 584 -12.05 -20.80 -43.28
N ARG A 585 -12.09 -22.13 -43.14
CA ARG A 585 -11.79 -22.74 -41.84
C ARG A 585 -10.40 -22.38 -41.36
N VAL A 586 -10.27 -22.08 -40.05
CA VAL A 586 -9.06 -21.66 -39.38
C VAL A 586 -8.66 -22.68 -38.30
N ALA A 587 -7.38 -22.86 -38.05
CA ALA A 587 -6.89 -23.70 -36.96
C ALA A 587 -7.23 -23.05 -35.61
N HIS A 588 -7.52 -23.87 -34.60
CA HIS A 588 -7.74 -23.40 -33.23
C HIS A 588 -6.51 -22.65 -32.70
N GLY A 589 -6.71 -21.52 -32.05
CA GLY A 589 -5.61 -20.77 -31.44
C GLY A 589 -4.82 -21.63 -30.44
N TYR A 590 -5.51 -22.42 -29.61
CA TYR A 590 -4.88 -23.35 -28.66
C TYR A 590 -4.12 -24.49 -29.34
N PHE A 591 -4.56 -24.94 -30.51
CA PHE A 591 -3.77 -25.86 -31.32
C PHE A 591 -2.45 -25.22 -31.74
N VAL A 592 -2.48 -23.98 -32.24
CA VAL A 592 -1.28 -23.25 -32.66
C VAL A 592 -0.28 -23.12 -31.50
N LEU A 593 -0.75 -22.82 -30.28
CA LEU A 593 0.09 -22.80 -29.08
C LEU A 593 0.70 -24.17 -28.77
N SER A 594 -0.11 -25.22 -28.81
CA SER A 594 0.33 -26.59 -28.52
C SER A 594 1.34 -27.08 -29.56
N ALA A 595 1.12 -26.81 -30.84
CA ALA A 595 2.01 -27.14 -31.94
C ALA A 595 3.33 -26.36 -31.83
N ALA A 596 3.27 -25.07 -31.47
CA ALA A 596 4.46 -24.25 -31.22
C ALA A 596 5.27 -24.78 -30.05
N ALA A 597 4.63 -25.18 -28.95
CA ALA A 597 5.30 -25.80 -27.81
C ALA A 597 6.02 -27.10 -28.23
N GLY A 598 5.39 -27.94 -29.05
CA GLY A 598 6.00 -29.13 -29.61
C GLY A 598 7.23 -28.86 -30.49
N LEU A 599 7.27 -27.70 -31.17
CA LEU A 599 8.41 -27.30 -32.00
C LEU A 599 9.66 -26.90 -31.20
N PHE A 600 9.48 -26.21 -30.06
CA PHE A 600 10.60 -25.73 -29.25
C PHE A 600 10.93 -26.61 -28.03
N VAL A 601 10.23 -27.70 -27.80
CA VAL A 601 10.52 -28.61 -26.69
C VAL A 601 11.90 -29.27 -26.87
N TYR A 602 12.58 -29.52 -25.75
CA TYR A 602 13.78 -30.36 -25.68
C TYR A 602 13.38 -31.70 -25.03
N PRO A 603 13.17 -32.79 -25.82
CA PRO A 603 12.65 -34.06 -25.31
C PRO A 603 13.51 -34.75 -24.25
N PRO A 604 14.87 -34.69 -24.31
CA PRO A 604 15.68 -35.32 -23.29
C PRO A 604 15.49 -34.66 -21.92
N LYS A 605 15.68 -35.44 -20.84
CA LYS A 605 15.71 -34.89 -19.48
C LYS A 605 16.83 -33.86 -19.38
N GLY A 606 16.46 -32.62 -19.06
CA GLY A 606 17.37 -31.49 -18.94
C GLY A 606 17.11 -30.67 -17.66
N PRO A 607 17.74 -29.50 -17.54
CA PRO A 607 17.58 -28.61 -16.40
C PRO A 607 16.21 -27.94 -16.30
N VAL A 608 15.41 -27.94 -17.37
CA VAL A 608 14.03 -27.39 -17.31
C VAL A 608 13.17 -28.32 -16.47
N LEU A 609 12.66 -27.81 -15.37
CA LEU A 609 11.90 -28.56 -14.37
C LEU A 609 10.41 -28.59 -14.67
N ALA A 610 9.87 -27.45 -15.15
CA ALA A 610 8.45 -27.31 -15.46
C ALA A 610 8.17 -26.10 -16.37
N ASN A 611 7.07 -26.18 -17.11
CA ASN A 611 6.41 -25.01 -17.66
C ASN A 611 5.68 -24.29 -16.49
N TYR A 612 6.05 -23.04 -16.22
CA TYR A 612 5.60 -22.30 -15.03
C TYR A 612 4.43 -21.37 -15.34
N GLY A 613 4.27 -20.97 -16.60
CA GLY A 613 3.18 -20.09 -17.00
C GLY A 613 3.30 -19.57 -18.43
N LEU A 614 2.23 -18.90 -18.85
CA LEU A 614 2.13 -18.21 -20.13
C LEU A 614 1.53 -16.82 -19.87
N GLU A 615 2.13 -15.80 -20.50
CA GLU A 615 1.72 -14.41 -20.33
C GLU A 615 1.56 -13.70 -21.69
N ARG A 616 0.73 -12.65 -21.71
CA ARG A 616 0.59 -11.69 -22.82
C ARG A 616 0.28 -12.30 -24.19
N LEU A 617 -0.46 -13.42 -24.22
CA LEU A 617 -0.84 -14.07 -25.47
C LEU A 617 -1.69 -13.17 -26.35
N ARG A 618 -1.28 -13.07 -27.63
CA ARG A 618 -2.06 -12.46 -28.71
C ARG A 618 -1.96 -13.33 -29.97
N PHE A 619 -3.11 -13.61 -30.57
CA PHE A 619 -3.20 -14.14 -31.94
C PHE A 619 -3.35 -12.93 -32.87
N THR A 620 -2.33 -12.71 -33.70
CA THR A 620 -2.24 -11.53 -34.57
C THR A 620 -2.72 -11.80 -35.99
N LYS A 621 -2.58 -13.05 -36.45
CA LYS A 621 -3.11 -13.54 -37.73
C LYS A 621 -3.65 -14.95 -37.59
N PRO A 622 -4.71 -15.32 -38.34
CA PRO A 622 -5.19 -16.67 -38.37
C PRO A 622 -4.16 -17.61 -39.04
N VAL A 623 -4.13 -18.86 -38.57
CA VAL A 623 -3.37 -19.96 -39.19
C VAL A 623 -4.36 -20.91 -39.81
N TYR A 624 -4.17 -21.21 -41.06
CA TYR A 624 -5.08 -22.05 -41.85
C TYR A 624 -4.52 -23.45 -42.07
N PRO A 625 -5.38 -24.46 -42.30
CA PRO A 625 -4.90 -25.73 -42.87
C PRO A 625 -4.10 -25.49 -44.17
N GLY A 626 -2.92 -26.05 -44.26
CA GLY A 626 -1.95 -25.80 -45.34
C GLY A 626 -0.84 -24.80 -44.99
N ASP A 627 -1.04 -23.94 -44.00
CA ASP A 627 0.00 -23.00 -43.53
C ASP A 627 1.11 -23.77 -42.84
N THR A 628 2.34 -23.25 -42.96
CA THR A 628 3.52 -23.82 -42.33
C THR A 628 4.05 -22.87 -41.27
N ILE A 629 4.00 -23.30 -40.02
CA ILE A 629 4.45 -22.51 -38.89
C ILE A 629 5.89 -22.80 -38.51
N GLN A 630 6.55 -21.76 -38.00
CA GLN A 630 7.90 -21.82 -37.41
C GLN A 630 7.89 -20.99 -36.12
N VAL A 631 8.69 -21.33 -35.14
CA VAL A 631 8.79 -20.62 -33.89
C VAL A 631 10.18 -20.05 -33.69
N ARG A 632 10.24 -18.80 -33.26
CA ARG A 632 11.41 -18.23 -32.64
C ARG A 632 11.08 -18.02 -31.16
N PHE A 633 11.95 -18.50 -30.26
CA PHE A 633 11.86 -18.11 -28.87
C PHE A 633 13.21 -17.61 -28.35
N THR A 634 13.18 -16.58 -27.52
CA THR A 634 14.37 -15.85 -27.10
C THR A 634 14.31 -15.62 -25.59
N CYS A 635 15.41 -15.90 -24.87
CA CYS A 635 15.49 -15.59 -23.44
C CYS A 635 15.35 -14.08 -23.22
N LYS A 636 14.24 -13.67 -22.60
CA LYS A 636 13.91 -12.27 -22.35
C LYS A 636 14.49 -11.77 -21.04
N GLN A 637 14.31 -12.54 -19.97
CA GLN A 637 14.87 -12.26 -18.65
C GLN A 637 14.96 -13.51 -17.78
N LYS A 638 15.75 -13.41 -16.71
CA LYS A 638 15.98 -14.49 -15.74
C LYS A 638 15.78 -13.96 -14.33
N THR A 639 15.11 -14.74 -13.49
CA THR A 639 14.89 -14.38 -12.08
C THR A 639 15.22 -15.58 -11.21
N ALA A 640 16.28 -15.48 -10.40
CA ALA A 640 16.60 -16.51 -9.42
C ALA A 640 15.51 -16.56 -8.33
N LYS A 641 15.14 -17.78 -7.93
CA LYS A 641 14.21 -17.97 -6.79
C LYS A 641 14.97 -18.39 -5.54
N ASP A 642 14.38 -18.05 -4.37
CA ASP A 642 14.82 -18.61 -3.10
C ASP A 642 14.62 -20.14 -3.15
N THR A 643 15.64 -20.88 -2.73
CA THR A 643 15.57 -22.35 -2.68
C THR A 643 14.70 -22.75 -1.48
N PRO A 644 13.64 -23.57 -1.66
CA PRO A 644 12.92 -24.16 -0.54
C PRO A 644 13.87 -25.00 0.34
N PRO A 645 13.60 -25.18 1.64
CA PRO A 645 14.50 -25.94 2.53
C PRO A 645 14.91 -27.32 2.02
N ASP A 646 13.97 -28.04 1.37
CA ASP A 646 14.20 -29.38 0.80
C ASP A 646 14.05 -29.41 -0.74
N GLY A 647 14.20 -28.25 -1.39
CA GLY A 647 13.93 -28.09 -2.81
C GLY A 647 15.17 -28.00 -3.68
N VAL A 648 15.00 -28.22 -4.99
CA VAL A 648 16.06 -28.01 -5.98
C VAL A 648 16.29 -26.51 -6.16
N PRO A 649 17.53 -26.01 -6.08
CA PRO A 649 17.86 -24.64 -6.45
C PRO A 649 17.40 -24.34 -7.88
N GLN A 650 16.64 -23.27 -8.09
CA GLN A 650 15.98 -22.99 -9.35
C GLN A 650 15.78 -21.48 -9.59
N GLY A 651 15.47 -21.15 -10.82
CA GLY A 651 15.04 -19.82 -11.22
C GLY A 651 13.96 -19.88 -12.28
N VAL A 652 13.30 -18.76 -12.52
CA VAL A 652 12.35 -18.57 -13.62
C VAL A 652 13.08 -17.94 -14.78
N VAL A 653 12.91 -18.50 -15.97
CA VAL A 653 13.33 -17.89 -17.23
C VAL A 653 12.09 -17.53 -18.02
N GLU A 654 11.96 -16.28 -18.40
CA GLU A 654 10.94 -15.79 -19.32
C GLU A 654 11.48 -15.79 -20.74
N TRP A 655 10.71 -16.36 -21.65
CA TRP A 655 11.04 -16.48 -23.07
C TRP A 655 10.02 -15.69 -23.90
N ASP A 656 10.49 -14.82 -24.77
CA ASP A 656 9.68 -14.18 -25.81
C ASP A 656 9.46 -15.17 -26.95
N VAL A 657 8.23 -15.42 -27.34
CA VAL A 657 7.86 -16.42 -28.35
C VAL A 657 7.11 -15.74 -29.49
N GLU A 658 7.60 -15.95 -30.70
CA GLU A 658 6.93 -15.57 -31.94
C GLU A 658 6.67 -16.81 -32.80
N VAL A 659 5.42 -16.97 -33.19
CA VAL A 659 5.00 -18.00 -34.16
C VAL A 659 4.75 -17.30 -35.50
N THR A 660 5.47 -17.70 -36.54
CA THR A 660 5.35 -17.15 -37.89
C THR A 660 4.82 -18.19 -38.86
N ASN A 661 4.13 -17.74 -39.92
CA ASN A 661 3.73 -18.58 -41.03
C ASN A 661 4.84 -18.65 -42.12
N GLN A 662 4.58 -19.31 -43.26
CA GLN A 662 5.48 -19.43 -44.41
C GLN A 662 5.87 -18.06 -45.03
N ASP A 663 5.02 -17.05 -44.88
CA ASP A 663 5.23 -15.71 -45.42
C ASP A 663 5.95 -14.78 -44.43
N GLN A 664 6.49 -15.34 -43.36
CA GLN A 664 7.13 -14.60 -42.23
C GLN A 664 6.20 -13.64 -41.48
N GLU A 665 4.90 -13.84 -41.59
CA GLU A 665 3.91 -13.07 -40.85
C GLU A 665 3.74 -13.65 -39.46
N ILE A 666 3.70 -12.78 -38.45
CA ILE A 666 3.53 -13.19 -37.07
C ILE A 666 2.07 -13.59 -36.86
N CYS A 667 1.83 -14.85 -36.46
CA CYS A 667 0.52 -15.40 -36.17
C CYS A 667 0.17 -15.39 -34.68
N ALA A 668 1.16 -15.58 -33.83
CA ALA A 668 1.01 -15.47 -32.39
C ALA A 668 2.27 -14.92 -31.72
N VAL A 669 2.07 -14.14 -30.66
CA VAL A 669 3.14 -13.67 -29.76
C VAL A 669 2.71 -13.91 -28.32
N TYR A 670 3.66 -14.33 -27.47
CA TYR A 670 3.45 -14.55 -26.06
C TYR A 670 4.76 -14.70 -25.30
N SER A 671 4.74 -14.62 -23.97
CA SER A 671 5.85 -15.05 -23.13
C SER A 671 5.54 -16.40 -22.50
N ILE A 672 6.49 -17.32 -22.47
CA ILE A 672 6.44 -18.50 -21.61
C ILE A 672 7.39 -18.35 -20.45
N LEU A 673 7.00 -18.90 -19.31
CA LEU A 673 7.79 -18.94 -18.09
C LEU A 673 8.18 -20.39 -17.84
N THR A 674 9.48 -20.66 -17.68
CA THR A 674 9.97 -21.99 -17.32
C THR A 674 10.70 -21.95 -15.98
N LEU A 675 10.49 -22.98 -15.16
CA LEU A 675 11.36 -23.25 -14.02
C LEU A 675 12.58 -24.00 -14.51
N VAL A 676 13.77 -23.47 -14.21
CA VAL A 676 15.04 -24.05 -14.64
C VAL A 676 15.92 -24.29 -13.42
N ALA A 677 16.48 -25.51 -13.32
CA ALA A 677 17.40 -25.86 -12.24
C ALA A 677 18.66 -25.00 -12.30
N ARG A 678 19.18 -24.65 -11.15
CA ARG A 678 20.49 -24.04 -10.98
C ARG A 678 21.56 -25.15 -10.91
N LYS A 679 22.79 -24.80 -11.26
CA LYS A 679 23.91 -25.73 -11.13
C LYS A 679 23.99 -26.22 -9.68
N PRO A 680 24.27 -27.52 -9.47
CA PRO A 680 24.61 -28.00 -8.13
C PRO A 680 25.74 -27.16 -7.56
N SER A 681 25.63 -26.78 -6.29
CA SER A 681 26.76 -26.17 -5.58
C SER A 681 27.94 -27.13 -5.61
N ALA A 682 29.10 -26.67 -6.09
CA ALA A 682 30.32 -27.46 -6.10
C ALA A 682 30.76 -27.80 -4.67
#